data_3300dd2af62886a07575c74f84154385
#
_entry.id   3300dd2af62886a07575c74f84154385
#
_cell.length_a   1.000
_cell.length_b   1.000
_cell.length_c   1.000
_cell.angle_alpha   90.00
_cell.angle_beta   90.00
_cell.angle_gamma   90.00
#
_symmetry.space_group_name_H-M   'P 1'
#
loop_
_entity.id
_entity.type
_entity.pdbx_description
1 polymer ?
#
loop_
_entity_poly.entity_id
_entity_poly.type
_entity_poly.pdbx_seq_one_letter_code
_entity_poly.pdbx_strand_id
1 'polypeptide(L)'
;MPTVKFHSLLTDFDVALYQAGKHFQLHHKMGSHVVEVDGQKGVCFSVWAPNAKRVSVTGDFNGWNPDAHILNPRWDSSGIWEGFIPGIGKGTVYKYHVKTIDGFGLDKGDPFAKLWETPPKTASVVWEFDYGWKDDQWIKARRESAFQPKPWSVYEVHPGSWKKIPKDGNRSLNFREMADELVPYVKEMGFTHVELMPVMEHPYFPSWGYQVTGYFAPTSRSGQPEDLMHFIDTCHEAGIGVLLDWVPSHFPGDMHGLYLFDGTHIYEYGDMRRGFHPDWNSYVFDYGRNEVRSFLISNALFWLELYHVDGLRVDAVASMLYHDYSRKEGEWIPNIYGGRENLEAISFLKDFNEAVSKEFPGVETIAEESTAFPAVTHPTFEGGLGFGQKWMMGWMHDSLSYFKRPPIFRRWHQNEITFSMVYAFSEKYMLPLSHDEVVHMKSSLLNKMPGDEWQKFANLRALFGHQWTHPGSQILFMGGELGQTSEWSHDLGVAWHLLEFEYHRGVQTWVKDLNHLYSSRKAMWYNAFSPKGYEWISGDDTENCVLAYLRKGEADDKVLLVICHFNTNMMAQYTVGVPYGGTWTEVLNSDDKKYGGSGIVNGALKANKEPSHGREHSITFQLPPLCLLVFEGENLPKTTKGNAKAEKEKTEQKTEKKAATHKASRAKKS
;
A
#
# COMPACT_ATOMS: atom_id res chain seq x y z
N MET A 1 43.83 20.77 -12.80
CA MET A 1 42.48 20.30 -12.37
C MET A 1 42.64 19.55 -11.06
N PRO A 2 41.73 19.63 -10.11
CA PRO A 2 41.83 18.86 -8.88
C PRO A 2 41.87 17.36 -9.24
N THR A 3 42.85 16.67 -8.73
CA THR A 3 43.05 15.22 -8.98
C THR A 3 42.12 14.45 -8.06
N VAL A 4 41.44 13.40 -8.55
CA VAL A 4 40.69 12.49 -7.70
C VAL A 4 41.62 11.85 -6.68
N LYS A 5 41.30 12.02 -5.39
CA LYS A 5 42.03 11.35 -4.30
C LYS A 5 41.37 10.02 -3.98
N PHE A 6 42.13 9.00 -3.69
CA PHE A 6 41.58 7.78 -3.14
C PHE A 6 41.02 8.06 -1.74
N HIS A 7 39.77 7.78 -1.56
CA HIS A 7 39.07 7.83 -0.27
C HIS A 7 37.85 6.93 -0.34
N SER A 8 37.60 6.17 0.71
CA SER A 8 36.50 5.24 0.80
C SER A 8 35.66 5.52 2.05
N LEU A 9 34.35 5.48 1.89
CA LEU A 9 33.38 5.42 3.01
C LEU A 9 33.03 3.98 3.39
N LEU A 10 33.39 3.00 2.53
CA LEU A 10 33.15 1.58 2.75
C LEU A 10 34.34 0.95 3.47
N THR A 11 34.05 0.23 4.55
CA THR A 11 35.02 -0.65 5.21
C THR A 11 35.04 -2.04 4.53
N ASP A 12 36.03 -2.86 4.83
CA ASP A 12 36.08 -4.24 4.32
C ASP A 12 34.89 -5.07 4.84
N PHE A 13 34.35 -4.73 6.01
CA PHE A 13 33.14 -5.35 6.56
C PHE A 13 31.89 -4.95 5.76
N ASP A 14 31.75 -3.66 5.38
CA ASP A 14 30.67 -3.21 4.51
C ASP A 14 30.69 -3.95 3.17
N VAL A 15 31.87 -4.13 2.57
CA VAL A 15 32.01 -4.87 1.33
C VAL A 15 31.65 -6.35 1.49
N ALA A 16 32.08 -6.99 2.57
CA ALA A 16 31.69 -8.37 2.86
C ALA A 16 30.17 -8.53 3.02
N LEU A 17 29.49 -7.61 3.72
CA LEU A 17 28.05 -7.59 3.83
C LEU A 17 27.36 -7.34 2.48
N TYR A 18 27.90 -6.44 1.67
CA TYR A 18 27.38 -6.12 0.35
C TYR A 18 27.42 -7.34 -0.58
N GLN A 19 28.57 -8.01 -0.67
CA GLN A 19 28.73 -9.23 -1.46
C GLN A 19 27.91 -10.42 -0.92
N ALA A 20 27.55 -10.40 0.36
CA ALA A 20 26.67 -11.38 0.98
C ALA A 20 25.16 -11.06 0.81
N GLY A 21 24.79 -9.93 0.21
CA GLY A 21 23.40 -9.48 0.09
C GLY A 21 22.74 -9.06 1.41
N LYS A 22 23.56 -8.62 2.38
CA LYS A 22 23.15 -8.30 3.77
C LYS A 22 23.51 -6.89 4.21
N HIS A 23 24.00 -6.05 3.31
CA HIS A 23 24.22 -4.64 3.60
C HIS A 23 22.96 -3.83 3.27
N PHE A 24 22.22 -3.37 4.27
CA PHE A 24 20.93 -2.71 4.09
C PHE A 24 20.96 -1.19 4.36
N GLN A 25 22.17 -0.62 4.50
CA GLN A 25 22.39 0.81 4.72
C GLN A 25 23.37 1.40 3.69
N LEU A 26 23.30 0.94 2.44
CA LEU A 26 24.20 1.38 1.37
C LEU A 26 24.06 2.87 1.06
N HIS A 27 22.90 3.46 1.27
CA HIS A 27 22.63 4.88 1.06
C HIS A 27 23.48 5.82 1.93
N HIS A 28 24.11 5.32 2.98
CA HIS A 28 25.10 6.05 3.78
C HIS A 28 26.54 5.94 3.24
N LYS A 29 26.77 5.09 2.25
CA LYS A 29 28.11 4.74 1.77
C LYS A 29 28.29 4.89 0.27
N MET A 30 27.28 4.49 -0.50
CA MET A 30 27.27 4.54 -1.97
C MET A 30 26.65 5.84 -2.45
N GLY A 31 26.97 6.21 -3.70
CA GLY A 31 26.51 7.47 -4.29
C GLY A 31 27.45 8.63 -3.99
N SER A 32 26.90 9.84 -3.85
CA SER A 32 27.64 11.05 -3.60
C SER A 32 27.45 11.56 -2.16
N HIS A 33 28.55 11.81 -1.45
CA HIS A 33 28.56 12.31 -0.08
C HIS A 33 29.50 13.49 0.07
N VAL A 34 29.01 14.60 0.60
CA VAL A 34 29.84 15.77 0.95
C VAL A 34 30.63 15.42 2.20
N VAL A 35 31.94 15.50 2.11
CA VAL A 35 32.88 15.16 3.19
C VAL A 35 34.07 16.11 3.24
N GLU A 36 34.79 16.07 4.33
CA GLU A 36 36.07 16.75 4.46
C GLU A 36 37.20 15.70 4.59
N VAL A 37 38.16 15.75 3.66
CA VAL A 37 39.31 14.83 3.63
C VAL A 37 40.58 15.66 3.64
N ASP A 38 41.47 15.41 4.60
CA ASP A 38 42.75 16.14 4.79
C ASP A 38 42.54 17.67 4.85
N GLY A 39 41.48 18.13 5.50
CA GLY A 39 41.14 19.56 5.61
C GLY A 39 40.58 20.21 4.34
N GLN A 40 40.26 19.41 3.33
CA GLN A 40 39.63 19.87 2.09
C GLN A 40 38.18 19.39 2.00
N LYS A 41 37.25 20.30 1.85
CA LYS A 41 35.86 19.99 1.54
C LYS A 41 35.71 19.53 0.10
N GLY A 42 34.86 18.53 -0.13
CA GLY A 42 34.59 17.96 -1.44
C GLY A 42 33.54 16.87 -1.38
N VAL A 43 33.44 16.08 -2.43
CA VAL A 43 32.46 15.00 -2.56
C VAL A 43 33.17 13.67 -2.77
N CYS A 44 32.81 12.70 -1.95
CA CYS A 44 33.15 11.30 -2.16
C CYS A 44 32.09 10.65 -3.05
N PHE A 45 32.53 9.98 -4.12
CA PHE A 45 31.66 9.23 -5.03
C PHE A 45 31.95 7.74 -4.92
N SER A 46 30.91 6.92 -4.96
CA SER A 46 31.04 5.47 -4.94
C SER A 46 29.93 4.83 -5.77
N VAL A 47 30.29 4.00 -6.74
CA VAL A 47 29.35 3.35 -7.67
C VAL A 47 29.79 1.93 -8.01
N TRP A 48 28.83 1.04 -8.17
CA TRP A 48 29.03 -0.35 -8.56
C TRP A 48 28.96 -0.52 -10.07
N ALA A 49 30.10 -0.92 -10.68
CA ALA A 49 30.24 -1.16 -12.12
C ALA A 49 31.32 -2.23 -12.35
N PRO A 50 31.05 -3.50 -12.02
CA PRO A 50 32.06 -4.56 -11.94
C PRO A 50 32.71 -4.90 -13.26
N ASN A 51 32.04 -4.68 -14.39
CA ASN A 51 32.56 -5.01 -15.72
C ASN A 51 33.04 -3.77 -16.50
N ALA A 52 33.06 -2.58 -15.86
CA ALA A 52 33.55 -1.37 -16.48
C ALA A 52 35.10 -1.41 -16.65
N LYS A 53 35.58 -0.91 -17.77
CA LYS A 53 37.03 -0.65 -17.94
C LYS A 53 37.50 0.61 -17.20
N ARG A 54 36.57 1.59 -17.06
CA ARG A 54 36.85 2.85 -16.41
C ARG A 54 35.54 3.51 -16.03
N VAL A 55 35.50 4.15 -14.88
CA VAL A 55 34.43 5.04 -14.46
C VAL A 55 35.02 6.39 -14.13
N SER A 56 34.37 7.45 -14.59
CA SER A 56 34.71 8.83 -14.24
C SER A 56 33.47 9.64 -13.87
N VAL A 57 33.65 10.71 -13.10
CA VAL A 57 32.57 11.66 -12.76
C VAL A 57 32.67 12.85 -13.70
N THR A 58 31.57 13.11 -14.41
CA THR A 58 31.43 14.25 -15.33
C THR A 58 30.38 15.23 -14.84
N GLY A 59 30.57 16.51 -15.12
CA GLY A 59 29.64 17.57 -14.74
C GLY A 59 30.13 18.93 -15.18
N ASP A 60 29.39 20.00 -14.87
CA ASP A 60 29.79 21.37 -15.24
C ASP A 60 31.15 21.77 -14.66
N PHE A 61 31.49 21.27 -13.49
CA PHE A 61 32.76 21.52 -12.80
C PHE A 61 34.01 21.05 -13.56
N ASN A 62 33.85 20.19 -14.56
CA ASN A 62 34.95 19.74 -15.42
C ASN A 62 34.63 19.82 -16.91
N GLY A 63 33.57 20.56 -17.29
CA GLY A 63 33.12 20.70 -18.67
C GLY A 63 32.64 19.36 -19.31
N TRP A 64 32.09 18.46 -18.48
CA TRP A 64 31.60 17.15 -18.90
C TRP A 64 32.69 16.27 -19.55
N ASN A 65 33.96 16.49 -19.16
CA ASN A 65 35.09 15.78 -19.71
C ASN A 65 35.24 14.38 -19.08
N PRO A 66 35.03 13.28 -19.82
CA PRO A 66 35.09 11.91 -19.29
C PRO A 66 36.49 11.47 -18.87
N ASP A 67 37.52 12.19 -19.27
CA ASP A 67 38.92 11.86 -18.95
C ASP A 67 39.49 12.65 -17.75
N ALA A 68 38.66 13.57 -17.14
CA ALA A 68 39.18 14.49 -16.15
C ALA A 68 39.17 13.95 -14.70
N HIS A 69 38.12 13.25 -14.28
CA HIS A 69 37.93 12.78 -12.90
C HIS A 69 37.63 11.30 -12.86
N ILE A 70 38.67 10.50 -13.12
CA ILE A 70 38.60 9.03 -13.15
C ILE A 70 38.60 8.52 -11.71
N LEU A 71 37.59 7.69 -11.34
CA LEU A 71 37.50 7.00 -10.06
C LEU A 71 38.48 5.80 -10.02
N ASN A 72 38.77 5.36 -8.81
CA ASN A 72 39.65 4.21 -8.58
C ASN A 72 38.79 2.96 -8.33
N PRO A 73 39.06 1.85 -9.03
CA PRO A 73 38.47 0.58 -8.67
C PRO A 73 39.00 0.11 -7.32
N ARG A 74 38.14 -0.44 -6.47
CA ARG A 74 38.59 -1.05 -5.21
C ARG A 74 39.40 -2.31 -5.49
N TRP A 75 40.33 -2.62 -4.56
CA TRP A 75 41.23 -3.78 -4.67
C TRP A 75 40.59 -5.13 -4.33
N ASP A 76 39.39 -5.11 -3.73
CA ASP A 76 38.71 -6.26 -3.11
C ASP A 76 37.78 -7.04 -4.05
N SER A 77 37.87 -6.80 -5.34
CA SER A 77 37.05 -7.44 -6.39
C SER A 77 35.53 -7.21 -6.25
N SER A 78 35.09 -6.23 -5.44
CA SER A 78 33.66 -5.88 -5.30
C SER A 78 33.07 -5.28 -6.57
N GLY A 79 33.91 -4.77 -7.47
CA GLY A 79 33.49 -4.03 -8.65
C GLY A 79 32.99 -2.60 -8.34
N ILE A 80 33.30 -2.09 -7.15
CA ILE A 80 33.00 -0.72 -6.75
C ILE A 80 34.13 0.20 -7.23
N TRP A 81 33.71 1.36 -7.77
CA TRP A 81 34.58 2.46 -8.16
C TRP A 81 34.34 3.63 -7.22
N GLU A 82 35.40 4.23 -6.68
CA GLU A 82 35.29 5.28 -5.69
C GLU A 82 36.38 6.35 -5.79
N GLY A 83 36.14 7.53 -5.23
CA GLY A 83 37.11 8.58 -5.14
C GLY A 83 36.54 9.89 -4.62
N PHE A 84 37.43 10.72 -4.05
CA PHE A 84 37.11 12.03 -3.52
C PHE A 84 37.52 13.13 -4.50
N ILE A 85 36.60 14.05 -4.78
CA ILE A 85 36.84 15.21 -5.64
C ILE A 85 36.74 16.47 -4.77
N PRO A 86 37.86 17.18 -4.52
CA PRO A 86 37.85 18.39 -3.72
C PRO A 86 37.23 19.59 -4.47
N GLY A 87 36.66 20.55 -3.72
CA GLY A 87 36.21 21.84 -4.25
C GLY A 87 34.84 21.82 -4.91
N ILE A 88 34.11 20.71 -4.86
CA ILE A 88 32.69 20.61 -5.25
C ILE A 88 31.84 20.24 -4.03
N GLY A 89 30.51 20.41 -4.08
CA GLY A 89 29.63 20.20 -2.94
C GLY A 89 28.14 20.12 -3.32
N LYS A 90 27.26 20.36 -2.34
CA LYS A 90 25.81 20.35 -2.53
C LYS A 90 25.40 21.21 -3.73
N GLY A 91 24.52 20.67 -4.57
CA GLY A 91 24.03 21.30 -5.79
C GLY A 91 24.88 21.02 -7.05
N THR A 92 26.00 20.34 -6.92
CA THR A 92 26.81 19.95 -8.09
C THR A 92 26.05 18.95 -8.95
N VAL A 93 25.87 19.28 -10.23
CA VAL A 93 25.25 18.41 -11.24
C VAL A 93 26.31 17.47 -11.83
N TYR A 94 26.02 16.18 -11.90
CA TYR A 94 26.98 15.17 -12.36
C TYR A 94 26.33 13.94 -12.97
N LYS A 95 27.15 13.19 -13.74
CA LYS A 95 26.89 11.80 -14.18
C LYS A 95 28.14 10.96 -13.99
N TYR A 96 27.94 9.64 -13.95
CA TYR A 96 29.03 8.71 -14.17
C TYR A 96 29.19 8.46 -15.67
N HIS A 97 30.41 8.66 -16.19
CA HIS A 97 30.77 8.19 -17.52
C HIS A 97 31.44 6.82 -17.38
N VAL A 98 30.71 5.78 -17.79
CA VAL A 98 31.14 4.38 -17.70
C VAL A 98 31.68 3.94 -19.04
N LYS A 99 32.98 3.59 -19.10
CA LYS A 99 33.57 2.94 -20.27
C LYS A 99 33.38 1.44 -20.14
N THR A 100 32.57 0.87 -21.03
CA THR A 100 32.21 -0.55 -21.02
C THR A 100 33.41 -1.44 -21.37
N ILE A 101 33.27 -2.76 -21.14
CA ILE A 101 34.27 -3.76 -21.51
C ILE A 101 34.61 -3.72 -23.01
N ASP A 102 33.64 -3.36 -23.85
CA ASP A 102 33.85 -3.26 -25.32
C ASP A 102 34.38 -1.88 -25.74
N GLY A 103 34.56 -0.97 -24.77
CA GLY A 103 35.17 0.35 -25.00
C GLY A 103 34.20 1.46 -25.36
N PHE A 104 32.88 1.20 -25.37
CA PHE A 104 31.83 2.26 -25.52
C PHE A 104 31.73 3.11 -24.26
N GLY A 105 31.35 4.36 -24.40
CA GLY A 105 31.05 5.26 -23.30
C GLY A 105 29.54 5.33 -23.05
N LEU A 106 29.12 5.21 -21.78
CA LEU A 106 27.74 5.38 -21.33
C LEU A 106 27.69 6.46 -20.25
N ASP A 107 26.76 7.41 -20.40
CA ASP A 107 26.51 8.44 -19.39
C ASP A 107 25.33 8.04 -18.50
N LYS A 108 25.65 7.66 -17.27
CA LYS A 108 24.72 7.11 -16.28
C LYS A 108 24.44 8.10 -15.15
N GLY A 109 23.18 8.19 -14.73
CA GLY A 109 22.88 8.79 -13.43
C GLY A 109 23.37 7.92 -12.29
N ASP A 110 23.49 8.50 -11.12
CA ASP A 110 23.87 7.77 -9.91
C ASP A 110 22.71 6.98 -9.35
N PRO A 111 22.81 5.64 -9.22
CA PRO A 111 21.77 4.81 -8.66
C PRO A 111 21.34 5.20 -7.23
N PHE A 112 22.23 5.85 -6.47
CA PHE A 112 22.01 6.30 -5.10
C PHE A 112 21.80 7.82 -4.98
N ALA A 113 21.60 8.53 -6.10
CA ALA A 113 21.38 9.98 -6.08
C ALA A 113 20.14 10.33 -5.26
N LYS A 114 20.27 11.32 -4.38
CA LYS A 114 19.21 11.81 -3.48
C LYS A 114 18.38 12.94 -4.13
N LEU A 115 18.87 13.48 -5.24
CA LEU A 115 18.18 14.47 -6.07
C LEU A 115 18.65 14.30 -7.52
N TRP A 116 17.74 14.54 -8.46
CA TRP A 116 17.99 14.58 -9.90
C TRP A 116 17.58 15.93 -10.48
N GLU A 117 18.15 16.29 -11.62
CA GLU A 117 17.62 17.40 -12.41
C GLU A 117 16.19 17.08 -12.87
N THR A 118 15.37 18.12 -12.95
CA THR A 118 13.98 17.95 -13.44
C THR A 118 13.96 17.50 -14.90
N PRO A 119 13.23 16.44 -15.23
CA PRO A 119 13.08 15.98 -16.59
C PRO A 119 12.64 17.10 -17.56
N PRO A 120 13.11 17.11 -18.82
CA PRO A 120 13.78 16.00 -19.53
C PRO A 120 15.29 15.85 -19.25
N LYS A 121 15.85 16.63 -18.37
CA LYS A 121 17.26 16.45 -17.95
C LYS A 121 17.40 15.17 -17.14
N THR A 122 18.62 14.61 -17.13
CA THR A 122 18.87 13.24 -16.64
C THR A 122 20.12 13.11 -15.76
N ALA A 123 20.65 14.24 -15.27
CA ALA A 123 21.80 14.18 -14.40
C ALA A 123 21.39 14.13 -12.92
N SER A 124 22.25 13.53 -12.13
CA SER A 124 22.14 13.49 -10.67
C SER A 124 22.68 14.79 -10.07
N VAL A 125 22.22 15.12 -8.88
CA VAL A 125 22.64 16.30 -8.14
C VAL A 125 23.19 15.87 -6.78
N VAL A 126 24.38 16.32 -6.42
CA VAL A 126 24.93 16.11 -5.08
C VAL A 126 24.01 16.78 -4.06
N TRP A 127 23.51 16.00 -3.09
CA TRP A 127 22.55 16.49 -2.13
C TRP A 127 22.85 16.03 -0.71
N GLU A 128 22.73 16.95 0.23
CA GLU A 128 22.74 16.71 1.67
C GLU A 128 21.40 17.21 2.22
N PHE A 129 20.75 16.40 3.04
CA PHE A 129 19.51 16.79 3.69
C PHE A 129 19.77 17.81 4.80
N ASP A 130 18.95 18.86 4.82
CA ASP A 130 18.90 19.85 5.89
C ASP A 130 17.45 20.01 6.34
N TYR A 131 16.98 19.06 7.15
CA TYR A 131 15.60 19.04 7.65
C TYR A 131 15.56 18.67 9.13
N GLY A 132 14.87 19.48 9.91
CA GLY A 132 14.64 19.23 11.35
C GLY A 132 13.24 18.66 11.56
N TRP A 133 13.13 17.36 11.77
CA TRP A 133 11.89 16.67 12.07
C TRP A 133 11.25 17.12 13.37
N LYS A 134 9.91 17.11 13.44
CA LYS A 134 9.11 17.45 14.62
C LYS A 134 8.22 16.30 15.07
N ASP A 135 8.34 15.16 14.45
CA ASP A 135 7.48 13.98 14.57
C ASP A 135 7.95 12.93 15.59
N ASP A 136 8.88 13.25 16.48
CA ASP A 136 9.42 12.32 17.50
C ASP A 136 8.33 11.60 18.29
N GLN A 137 7.24 12.29 18.62
CA GLN A 137 6.12 11.70 19.36
C GLN A 137 5.34 10.69 18.52
N TRP A 138 5.19 10.98 17.23
CA TRP A 138 4.55 10.07 16.27
C TRP A 138 5.37 8.78 16.11
N ILE A 139 6.66 8.91 15.85
CA ILE A 139 7.58 7.76 15.70
C ILE A 139 7.60 6.91 16.96
N LYS A 140 7.65 7.53 18.14
CA LYS A 140 7.57 6.82 19.42
C LYS A 140 6.24 6.07 19.56
N ALA A 141 5.11 6.73 19.35
CA ALA A 141 3.78 6.12 19.46
C ALA A 141 3.59 4.97 18.46
N ARG A 142 4.07 5.13 17.22
CA ARG A 142 4.09 4.08 16.20
C ARG A 142 4.82 2.84 16.69
N ARG A 143 6.02 3.01 17.24
CA ARG A 143 6.84 1.91 17.77
C ARG A 143 6.20 1.21 18.98
N GLU A 144 5.66 1.98 19.92
CA GLU A 144 5.01 1.44 21.12
C GLU A 144 3.72 0.67 20.82
N SER A 145 3.01 1.02 19.73
CA SER A 145 1.78 0.38 19.30
C SER A 145 1.96 -0.60 18.14
N ALA A 146 3.18 -1.05 17.86
CA ALA A 146 3.54 -1.84 16.67
C ALA A 146 2.68 -3.10 16.45
N PHE A 147 2.26 -3.76 17.54
CA PHE A 147 1.49 -5.01 17.47
C PHE A 147 0.04 -4.86 17.92
N GLN A 148 -0.43 -3.63 18.07
CA GLN A 148 -1.80 -3.36 18.48
C GLN A 148 -2.70 -3.17 17.25
N PRO A 149 -3.96 -3.66 17.27
CA PRO A 149 -4.93 -3.35 16.24
C PRO A 149 -5.14 -1.85 16.11
N LYS A 150 -5.23 -1.36 14.88
CA LYS A 150 -5.44 0.07 14.54
C LYS A 150 -6.47 0.17 13.43
N PRO A 151 -7.20 1.29 13.34
CA PRO A 151 -8.02 1.57 12.17
C PRO A 151 -7.11 1.93 10.98
N TRP A 152 -7.42 1.34 9.82
CA TRP A 152 -6.74 1.61 8.55
C TRP A 152 -7.76 2.00 7.49
N SER A 153 -7.90 3.30 7.25
CA SER A 153 -8.63 3.88 6.14
C SER A 153 -7.67 4.76 5.36
N VAL A 154 -7.33 4.33 4.15
CA VAL A 154 -6.25 4.90 3.35
C VAL A 154 -6.83 5.72 2.20
N TYR A 155 -6.31 6.91 1.99
CA TYR A 155 -6.59 7.76 0.84
C TYR A 155 -5.43 7.68 -0.14
N GLU A 156 -5.62 7.01 -1.28
CA GLU A 156 -4.61 6.85 -2.33
C GLU A 156 -4.58 8.09 -3.22
N VAL A 157 -3.40 8.66 -3.42
CA VAL A 157 -3.24 9.96 -4.10
C VAL A 157 -2.12 9.89 -5.12
N HIS A 158 -2.41 10.31 -6.36
CA HIS A 158 -1.38 10.68 -7.33
C HIS A 158 -1.02 12.16 -7.14
N PRO A 159 0.18 12.49 -6.63
CA PRO A 159 0.57 13.87 -6.30
C PRO A 159 0.42 14.83 -7.47
N GLY A 160 0.76 14.35 -8.67
CA GLY A 160 0.73 15.15 -9.89
C GLY A 160 -0.66 15.53 -10.39
N SER A 161 -1.75 14.95 -9.88
CA SER A 161 -3.10 15.19 -10.37
C SER A 161 -4.20 15.25 -9.29
N TRP A 162 -3.84 15.36 -8.02
CA TRP A 162 -4.84 15.61 -6.98
C TRP A 162 -5.50 16.98 -7.15
N LYS A 163 -4.67 18.01 -7.36
CA LYS A 163 -5.16 19.36 -7.64
C LYS A 163 -4.21 20.08 -8.61
N LYS A 164 -4.79 20.87 -9.51
CA LYS A 164 -4.05 21.71 -10.46
C LYS A 164 -4.23 23.18 -10.11
N ILE A 165 -3.27 24.01 -10.51
CA ILE A 165 -3.32 25.47 -10.34
C ILE A 165 -3.54 26.11 -11.73
N PRO A 166 -4.80 26.39 -12.14
CA PRO A 166 -5.10 26.91 -13.48
C PRO A 166 -4.46 28.26 -13.76
N LYS A 167 -4.34 29.10 -12.74
CA LYS A 167 -3.74 30.44 -12.87
C LYS A 167 -2.24 30.42 -13.08
N ASP A 168 -1.58 29.29 -12.87
CA ASP A 168 -0.14 29.10 -13.00
C ASP A 168 0.17 27.96 -13.99
N GLY A 169 -0.30 28.13 -15.23
CA GLY A 169 -0.06 27.17 -16.31
C GLY A 169 -0.65 25.78 -16.10
N ASN A 170 -1.64 25.63 -15.23
CA ASN A 170 -2.26 24.37 -14.88
C ASN A 170 -1.27 23.33 -14.29
N ARG A 171 -0.22 23.82 -13.62
CA ARG A 171 0.74 22.93 -12.95
C ARG A 171 0.12 22.18 -11.77
N SER A 172 0.76 21.12 -11.38
CA SER A 172 0.45 20.38 -10.15
C SER A 172 0.88 21.19 -8.91
N LEU A 173 0.31 20.83 -7.75
CA LEU A 173 0.83 21.27 -6.46
C LEU A 173 2.25 20.70 -6.27
N ASN A 174 3.12 21.46 -5.61
CA ASN A 174 4.35 20.94 -5.04
C ASN A 174 4.08 20.30 -3.65
N PHE A 175 5.07 19.64 -3.06
CA PHE A 175 4.88 18.94 -1.77
C PHE A 175 4.51 19.88 -0.62
N ARG A 176 4.99 21.13 -0.60
CA ARG A 176 4.60 22.10 0.44
C ARG A 176 3.16 22.57 0.26
N GLU A 177 2.75 22.88 -0.96
CA GLU A 177 1.36 23.22 -1.28
C GLU A 177 0.41 22.03 -0.97
N MET A 178 0.88 20.78 -1.19
CA MET A 178 0.14 19.59 -0.76
C MET A 178 0.02 19.50 0.76
N ALA A 179 1.07 19.85 1.51
CA ALA A 179 0.98 19.90 2.96
C ALA A 179 -0.11 20.88 3.44
N ASP A 180 -0.20 22.04 2.79
CA ASP A 180 -1.17 23.08 3.13
C ASP A 180 -2.61 22.72 2.73
N GLU A 181 -2.82 21.96 1.67
CA GLU A 181 -4.16 21.71 1.11
C GLU A 181 -4.66 20.26 1.31
N LEU A 182 -3.82 19.26 1.04
CA LEU A 182 -4.22 17.85 1.13
C LEU A 182 -4.34 17.38 2.59
N VAL A 183 -3.42 17.77 3.46
CA VAL A 183 -3.42 17.29 4.85
C VAL A 183 -4.67 17.73 5.60
N PRO A 184 -5.11 19.01 5.56
CA PRO A 184 -6.38 19.41 6.15
C PRO A 184 -7.58 18.67 5.56
N TYR A 185 -7.60 18.43 4.25
CA TYR A 185 -8.68 17.70 3.58
C TYR A 185 -8.78 16.25 4.07
N VAL A 186 -7.67 15.52 4.08
CA VAL A 186 -7.61 14.12 4.55
C VAL A 186 -8.05 14.01 6.00
N LYS A 187 -7.61 14.96 6.85
CA LYS A 187 -8.01 15.05 8.26
C LYS A 187 -9.51 15.27 8.40
N GLU A 188 -10.06 16.21 7.63
CA GLU A 188 -11.50 16.51 7.63
C GLU A 188 -12.32 15.30 7.17
N MET A 189 -11.86 14.60 6.13
CA MET A 189 -12.49 13.41 5.61
C MET A 189 -12.37 12.19 6.53
N GLY A 190 -11.52 12.25 7.56
CA GLY A 190 -11.35 11.21 8.58
C GLY A 190 -10.57 9.99 8.12
N PHE A 191 -9.82 10.08 7.02
CA PHE A 191 -8.86 9.03 6.66
C PHE A 191 -7.72 8.98 7.66
N THR A 192 -7.21 7.78 7.91
CA THR A 192 -6.11 7.56 8.87
C THR A 192 -4.74 7.66 8.24
N HIS A 193 -4.64 7.38 6.94
CA HIS A 193 -3.40 7.38 6.18
C HIS A 193 -3.60 7.99 4.79
N VAL A 194 -2.51 8.53 4.25
CA VAL A 194 -2.37 8.86 2.83
C VAL A 194 -1.39 7.86 2.22
N GLU A 195 -1.75 7.27 1.08
CA GLU A 195 -0.83 6.51 0.25
C GLU A 195 -0.49 7.34 -0.98
N LEU A 196 0.79 7.67 -1.15
CA LEU A 196 1.26 8.37 -2.33
C LEU A 196 1.65 7.34 -3.40
N MET A 197 1.00 7.40 -4.56
CA MET A 197 1.48 6.70 -5.76
C MET A 197 2.96 7.06 -5.98
N PRO A 198 3.75 6.27 -6.76
CA PRO A 198 5.19 6.34 -6.72
C PRO A 198 5.76 7.77 -6.87
N VAL A 199 6.44 8.24 -5.84
CA VAL A 199 7.09 9.57 -5.79
C VAL A 199 8.57 9.52 -6.13
N MET A 200 9.15 8.37 -6.37
CA MET A 200 10.55 8.22 -6.77
C MET A 200 10.77 8.84 -8.15
N GLU A 201 11.99 9.35 -8.40
CA GLU A 201 12.28 10.04 -9.65
C GLU A 201 12.10 9.13 -10.87
N HIS A 202 11.41 9.63 -11.87
CA HIS A 202 11.08 8.92 -13.10
C HIS A 202 11.05 9.88 -14.29
N PRO A 203 11.50 9.46 -15.49
CA PRO A 203 11.60 10.36 -16.64
C PRO A 203 10.25 10.61 -17.30
N TYR A 204 9.37 9.61 -17.31
CA TYR A 204 8.12 9.60 -18.05
C TYR A 204 6.91 9.82 -17.13
N PHE A 205 6.39 11.04 -17.08
CA PHE A 205 5.26 11.43 -16.23
C PHE A 205 4.00 10.55 -16.43
N PRO A 206 3.60 10.17 -17.68
CA PRO A 206 2.47 9.27 -17.90
C PRO A 206 2.65 7.84 -17.39
N SER A 207 3.79 7.47 -16.83
CA SER A 207 3.98 6.21 -16.11
C SER A 207 3.41 6.24 -14.69
N TRP A 208 2.89 7.39 -14.25
CA TRP A 208 2.39 7.64 -12.89
C TRP A 208 3.44 7.40 -11.79
N GLY A 209 4.70 7.35 -12.17
CA GLY A 209 5.83 7.04 -11.29
C GLY A 209 6.26 5.57 -11.26
N TYR A 210 5.57 4.66 -11.95
CA TYR A 210 5.92 3.24 -11.95
C TYR A 210 7.15 2.89 -12.80
N GLN A 211 7.70 3.82 -13.58
CA GLN A 211 8.95 3.62 -14.31
C GLN A 211 10.11 4.40 -13.67
N VAL A 212 10.57 3.89 -12.54
CA VAL A 212 11.55 4.54 -11.66
C VAL A 212 12.96 4.48 -12.27
N THR A 213 13.65 5.62 -12.29
CA THR A 213 15.09 5.71 -12.62
C THR A 213 15.94 6.19 -11.44
N GLY A 214 15.36 6.94 -10.51
CA GLY A 214 16.04 7.45 -9.32
C GLY A 214 15.41 6.93 -8.02
N TYR A 215 15.82 5.75 -7.59
CA TYR A 215 15.22 5.03 -6.45
C TYR A 215 15.36 5.77 -5.11
N PHE A 216 16.44 6.54 -4.91
CA PHE A 216 16.75 7.25 -3.66
C PHE A 216 16.42 8.74 -3.70
N ALA A 217 15.65 9.19 -4.68
CA ALA A 217 15.26 10.57 -4.83
C ALA A 217 13.75 10.72 -5.02
N PRO A 218 13.08 11.66 -4.36
CA PRO A 218 11.74 12.05 -4.74
C PRO A 218 11.77 12.79 -6.09
N THR A 219 10.63 12.74 -6.81
CA THR A 219 10.53 13.44 -8.09
C THR A 219 10.76 14.93 -7.93
N SER A 220 11.74 15.44 -8.65
CA SER A 220 12.12 16.85 -8.67
C SER A 220 11.03 17.79 -9.25
N ARG A 221 10.00 17.23 -9.91
CA ARG A 221 8.83 17.97 -10.38
C ARG A 221 8.01 18.60 -9.26
N SER A 222 8.02 17.99 -8.07
CA SER A 222 7.20 18.38 -6.93
C SER A 222 7.97 19.13 -5.83
N GLY A 223 9.25 19.39 -6.05
CA GLY A 223 10.10 20.14 -5.12
C GLY A 223 11.41 19.45 -4.78
N GLN A 224 12.05 19.93 -3.72
CA GLN A 224 13.27 19.35 -3.18
C GLN A 224 12.96 18.20 -2.21
N PRO A 225 13.94 17.36 -1.86
CA PRO A 225 13.76 16.29 -0.89
C PRO A 225 13.14 16.73 0.44
N GLU A 226 13.57 17.86 0.97
CA GLU A 226 13.08 18.44 2.22
C GLU A 226 11.61 18.90 2.12
N ASP A 227 11.09 19.15 0.92
CA ASP A 227 9.67 19.50 0.72
C ASP A 227 8.76 18.29 0.93
N LEU A 228 9.20 17.10 0.51
CA LEU A 228 8.49 15.85 0.81
C LEU A 228 8.60 15.51 2.31
N MET A 229 9.78 15.73 2.93
CA MET A 229 9.93 15.57 4.38
C MET A 229 8.95 16.47 5.14
N HIS A 230 8.80 17.72 4.71
CA HIS A 230 7.83 18.65 5.28
C HIS A 230 6.38 18.19 5.14
N PHE A 231 6.02 17.63 3.98
CA PHE A 231 4.68 17.05 3.77
C PHE A 231 4.40 15.92 4.75
N ILE A 232 5.36 15.00 4.92
CA ILE A 232 5.22 13.85 5.82
C ILE A 232 5.13 14.30 7.28
N ASP A 233 6.01 15.21 7.70
CA ASP A 233 6.02 15.80 9.05
C ASP A 233 4.67 16.47 9.38
N THR A 234 4.11 17.22 8.41
CA THR A 234 2.78 17.85 8.54
C THR A 234 1.66 16.81 8.65
N CYS A 235 1.74 15.69 7.93
CA CYS A 235 0.81 14.56 8.09
C CYS A 235 0.88 14.00 9.52
N HIS A 236 2.07 13.76 10.04
CA HIS A 236 2.30 13.22 11.39
C HIS A 236 1.77 14.18 12.47
N GLU A 237 2.03 15.50 12.34
CA GLU A 237 1.46 16.53 13.21
C GLU A 237 -0.08 16.54 13.18
N ALA A 238 -0.68 16.20 12.04
CA ALA A 238 -2.13 16.10 11.88
C ALA A 238 -2.72 14.78 12.42
N GLY A 239 -1.89 13.80 12.77
CA GLY A 239 -2.29 12.46 13.20
C GLY A 239 -2.59 11.51 12.03
N ILE A 240 -1.96 11.72 10.87
CA ILE A 240 -2.15 10.97 9.63
C ILE A 240 -0.84 10.26 9.28
N GLY A 241 -0.89 8.94 9.06
CA GLY A 241 0.24 8.16 8.56
C GLY A 241 0.45 8.35 7.05
N VAL A 242 1.68 8.13 6.58
CA VAL A 242 2.03 8.23 5.17
C VAL A 242 2.60 6.90 4.67
N LEU A 243 2.01 6.39 3.59
CA LEU A 243 2.48 5.21 2.86
C LEU A 243 3.07 5.68 1.53
N LEU A 244 4.12 5.00 1.08
CA LEU A 244 4.65 5.17 -0.27
C LEU A 244 4.42 3.91 -1.08
N ASP A 245 4.03 4.12 -2.33
CA ASP A 245 4.02 3.06 -3.33
C ASP A 245 5.46 2.83 -3.82
N TRP A 246 5.99 1.63 -3.58
CA TRP A 246 7.36 1.24 -3.85
C TRP A 246 7.42 0.17 -4.95
N VAL A 247 8.27 0.40 -5.95
CA VAL A 247 8.35 -0.40 -7.18
C VAL A 247 9.65 -1.20 -7.24
N PRO A 248 9.81 -2.29 -6.47
CA PRO A 248 11.00 -3.15 -6.55
C PRO A 248 10.88 -4.23 -7.61
N SER A 249 9.78 -4.27 -8.35
CA SER A 249 9.48 -5.33 -9.32
C SER A 249 10.22 -5.13 -10.64
N HIS A 250 10.36 -3.90 -11.10
CA HIS A 250 10.91 -3.60 -12.41
C HIS A 250 11.40 -2.15 -12.53
N PHE A 251 12.09 -1.84 -13.64
CA PHE A 251 12.55 -0.50 -14.02
C PHE A 251 12.58 -0.32 -15.53
N PRO A 252 12.53 0.93 -16.06
CA PRO A 252 12.50 1.19 -17.50
C PRO A 252 13.87 1.00 -18.17
N GLY A 253 13.85 0.84 -19.49
CA GLY A 253 15.05 0.70 -20.32
C GLY A 253 15.78 2.01 -20.64
N ASP A 254 15.55 3.07 -19.90
CA ASP A 254 16.20 4.36 -20.09
C ASP A 254 17.70 4.26 -19.90
N MET A 255 18.47 4.64 -20.93
CA MET A 255 19.93 4.44 -20.97
C MET A 255 20.69 5.22 -19.89
N HIS A 256 20.11 6.28 -19.33
CA HIS A 256 20.70 7.02 -18.22
C HIS A 256 20.41 6.37 -16.85
N GLY A 257 19.48 5.41 -16.78
CA GLY A 257 19.09 4.68 -15.57
C GLY A 257 19.91 3.40 -15.37
N LEU A 258 19.27 2.40 -14.74
CA LEU A 258 19.91 1.15 -14.33
C LEU A 258 20.18 0.16 -15.48
N TYR A 259 19.40 0.23 -16.57
CA TYR A 259 19.49 -0.71 -17.67
C TYR A 259 20.90 -0.72 -18.30
N LEU A 260 21.49 -1.90 -18.41
CA LEU A 260 22.86 -2.10 -18.91
C LEU A 260 23.85 -1.10 -18.28
N PHE A 261 23.86 -1.00 -16.95
CA PHE A 261 24.54 0.08 -16.24
C PHE A 261 26.03 0.20 -16.58
N ASP A 262 26.74 -0.91 -16.66
CA ASP A 262 28.16 -0.95 -17.06
C ASP A 262 28.37 -1.53 -18.46
N GLY A 263 27.31 -1.58 -19.27
CA GLY A 263 27.28 -2.24 -20.57
C GLY A 263 26.87 -3.71 -20.50
N THR A 264 26.61 -4.22 -19.30
CA THR A 264 26.13 -5.58 -19.05
C THR A 264 24.90 -5.58 -18.12
N HIS A 265 24.25 -6.72 -18.00
CA HIS A 265 23.07 -6.90 -17.15
C HIS A 265 23.50 -7.09 -15.68
N ILE A 266 23.72 -6.00 -14.93
CA ILE A 266 24.12 -6.08 -13.52
C ILE A 266 22.95 -5.90 -12.55
N TYR A 267 21.91 -5.12 -12.90
CA TYR A 267 20.72 -4.95 -12.09
C TYR A 267 19.58 -5.88 -12.51
N GLU A 268 19.47 -6.20 -13.78
CA GLU A 268 18.44 -7.05 -14.37
C GLU A 268 18.95 -8.44 -14.73
N TYR A 269 18.03 -9.41 -14.83
CA TYR A 269 18.35 -10.72 -15.39
C TYR A 269 18.79 -10.60 -16.86
N GLY A 270 19.85 -11.29 -17.25
CA GLY A 270 20.35 -11.27 -18.63
C GLY A 270 19.48 -12.01 -19.65
N ASP A 271 18.73 -13.03 -19.22
CA ASP A 271 17.80 -13.75 -20.10
C ASP A 271 16.44 -13.04 -20.10
N MET A 272 16.01 -12.57 -21.25
CA MET A 272 14.77 -11.84 -21.43
C MET A 272 13.52 -12.61 -21.00
N ARG A 273 13.54 -13.95 -20.98
CA ARG A 273 12.47 -14.80 -20.46
C ARG A 273 12.30 -14.71 -18.94
N ARG A 274 13.28 -14.13 -18.23
CA ARG A 274 13.22 -13.79 -16.80
C ARG A 274 13.29 -12.29 -16.56
N GLY A 275 14.03 -11.57 -17.39
CA GLY A 275 14.47 -10.20 -17.18
C GLY A 275 13.65 -9.13 -17.86
N PHE A 276 12.55 -9.46 -18.57
CA PHE A 276 11.74 -8.47 -19.26
C PHE A 276 10.26 -8.69 -19.08
N HIS A 277 9.53 -7.62 -18.78
CA HIS A 277 8.07 -7.58 -18.67
C HIS A 277 7.44 -7.07 -19.98
N PRO A 278 6.77 -7.94 -20.76
CA PRO A 278 6.21 -7.55 -22.06
C PRO A 278 5.07 -6.53 -21.94
N ASP A 279 4.22 -6.63 -20.89
CA ASP A 279 3.06 -5.76 -20.73
C ASP A 279 3.46 -4.32 -20.38
N TRP A 280 4.56 -4.15 -19.64
CA TRP A 280 5.02 -2.84 -19.13
C TRP A 280 6.27 -2.33 -19.85
N ASN A 281 6.82 -3.09 -20.79
CA ASN A 281 8.07 -2.76 -21.50
C ASN A 281 9.19 -2.36 -20.53
N SER A 282 9.41 -3.16 -19.50
CA SER A 282 10.32 -2.89 -18.39
C SER A 282 11.18 -4.09 -18.04
N TYR A 283 12.29 -3.85 -17.35
CA TYR A 283 13.25 -4.88 -16.97
C TYR A 283 13.05 -5.33 -15.53
N VAL A 284 13.16 -6.63 -15.28
CA VAL A 284 13.00 -7.26 -13.98
C VAL A 284 14.31 -7.31 -13.25
N PHE A 285 14.35 -6.88 -12.01
CA PHE A 285 15.54 -6.98 -11.15
C PHE A 285 16.01 -8.42 -10.98
N ASP A 286 17.33 -8.62 -10.96
CA ASP A 286 17.96 -9.91 -10.64
C ASP A 286 18.00 -10.14 -9.12
N TYR A 287 16.93 -10.70 -8.58
CA TYR A 287 16.82 -10.99 -7.13
C TYR A 287 17.76 -12.09 -6.65
N GLY A 288 18.37 -12.83 -7.58
CA GLY A 288 19.42 -13.81 -7.27
C GLY A 288 20.79 -13.17 -6.99
N ARG A 289 20.96 -11.90 -7.38
CA ARG A 289 22.23 -11.17 -7.21
C ARG A 289 22.24 -10.43 -5.86
N ASN A 290 23.23 -10.74 -5.05
CA ASN A 290 23.36 -10.20 -3.69
C ASN A 290 23.46 -8.67 -3.65
N GLU A 291 24.16 -8.07 -4.61
CA GLU A 291 24.32 -6.63 -4.73
C GLU A 291 22.98 -5.94 -5.03
N VAL A 292 22.15 -6.55 -5.88
CA VAL A 292 20.80 -6.05 -6.20
C VAL A 292 19.86 -6.16 -4.99
N ARG A 293 19.94 -7.28 -4.23
CA ARG A 293 19.20 -7.44 -2.97
C ARG A 293 19.57 -6.35 -1.96
N SER A 294 20.89 -6.12 -1.77
CA SER A 294 21.37 -5.04 -0.89
C SER A 294 20.90 -3.66 -1.36
N PHE A 295 20.92 -3.39 -2.67
CA PHE A 295 20.42 -2.14 -3.25
C PHE A 295 18.94 -1.92 -2.95
N LEU A 296 18.07 -2.88 -3.25
CA LEU A 296 16.63 -2.77 -3.08
C LEU A 296 16.22 -2.67 -1.60
N ILE A 297 16.81 -3.49 -0.72
CA ILE A 297 16.49 -3.42 0.72
C ILE A 297 17.00 -2.10 1.31
N SER A 298 18.22 -1.66 0.92
CA SER A 298 18.72 -0.33 1.33
C SER A 298 17.82 0.79 0.86
N ASN A 299 17.21 0.67 -0.32
CA ASN A 299 16.27 1.64 -0.84
C ASN A 299 14.97 1.69 -0.02
N ALA A 300 14.40 0.55 0.33
CA ALA A 300 13.23 0.50 1.20
C ALA A 300 13.52 1.14 2.56
N LEU A 301 14.63 0.75 3.21
CA LEU A 301 15.01 1.30 4.52
C LEU A 301 15.36 2.80 4.46
N PHE A 302 15.90 3.29 3.34
CA PHE A 302 16.14 4.71 3.12
C PHE A 302 14.86 5.56 3.26
N TRP A 303 13.75 5.13 2.67
CA TRP A 303 12.48 5.83 2.77
C TRP A 303 11.91 5.78 4.19
N LEU A 304 12.11 4.68 4.91
CA LEU A 304 11.68 4.52 6.28
C LEU A 304 12.53 5.32 7.27
N GLU A 305 13.86 5.36 7.06
CA GLU A 305 14.82 5.99 7.95
C GLU A 305 14.87 7.52 7.77
N LEU A 306 14.94 8.00 6.53
CA LEU A 306 15.20 9.41 6.26
C LEU A 306 13.94 10.21 5.94
N TYR A 307 12.87 9.55 5.49
CA TYR A 307 11.58 10.19 5.23
C TYR A 307 10.48 9.82 6.24
N HIS A 308 10.80 8.98 7.21
CA HIS A 308 9.91 8.60 8.31
C HIS A 308 8.56 8.01 7.90
N VAL A 309 8.41 7.51 6.66
CA VAL A 309 7.14 6.96 6.19
C VAL A 309 6.66 5.78 7.05
N ASP A 310 5.34 5.60 7.13
CA ASP A 310 4.70 4.62 8.01
C ASP A 310 4.49 3.26 7.36
N GLY A 311 4.74 3.18 6.06
CA GLY A 311 4.69 1.92 5.35
C GLY A 311 5.03 2.03 3.88
N LEU A 312 5.19 0.85 3.27
CA LEU A 312 5.44 0.68 1.84
C LEU A 312 4.37 -0.25 1.25
N ARG A 313 3.64 0.24 0.26
CA ARG A 313 2.87 -0.61 -0.64
C ARG A 313 3.83 -1.12 -1.71
N VAL A 314 3.96 -2.43 -1.82
CA VAL A 314 4.88 -3.07 -2.76
C VAL A 314 4.13 -3.42 -4.03
N ASP A 315 4.51 -2.73 -5.10
CA ASP A 315 3.91 -2.85 -6.42
C ASP A 315 4.18 -4.20 -7.07
N ALA A 316 3.16 -4.75 -7.74
CA ALA A 316 3.25 -5.90 -8.63
C ALA A 316 3.93 -7.15 -8.03
N VAL A 317 3.68 -7.46 -6.75
CA VAL A 317 4.26 -8.64 -6.07
C VAL A 317 3.93 -9.93 -6.82
N ALA A 318 2.75 -10.07 -7.40
CA ALA A 318 2.39 -11.23 -8.23
C ALA A 318 3.38 -11.47 -9.37
N SER A 319 3.85 -10.42 -10.02
CA SER A 319 4.84 -10.50 -11.12
C SER A 319 6.23 -10.91 -10.64
N MET A 320 6.55 -10.61 -9.38
CA MET A 320 7.82 -11.02 -8.76
C MET A 320 7.80 -12.50 -8.40
N LEU A 321 6.65 -13.03 -7.95
CA LEU A 321 6.53 -14.39 -7.44
C LEU A 321 6.56 -15.46 -8.52
N TYR A 322 6.21 -15.12 -9.78
CA TYR A 322 6.00 -16.10 -10.83
C TYR A 322 6.73 -15.78 -12.12
N HIS A 323 7.56 -16.71 -12.60
CA HIS A 323 8.27 -16.58 -13.88
C HIS A 323 7.35 -16.55 -15.10
N ASP A 324 6.17 -17.16 -15.02
CA ASP A 324 5.16 -17.23 -16.09
C ASP A 324 4.16 -16.07 -16.08
N TYR A 325 4.30 -15.09 -15.15
CA TYR A 325 3.38 -13.96 -15.07
C TYR A 325 3.33 -13.21 -16.41
N SER A 326 2.12 -13.07 -16.98
CA SER A 326 1.86 -12.43 -18.29
C SER A 326 2.68 -13.00 -19.46
N ARG A 327 3.15 -14.25 -19.38
CA ARG A 327 3.93 -14.91 -20.43
C ARG A 327 3.25 -16.17 -20.90
N LYS A 328 3.42 -16.47 -22.20
CA LYS A 328 2.93 -17.70 -22.83
C LYS A 328 3.89 -18.86 -22.57
N GLU A 329 3.41 -20.06 -22.85
CA GLU A 329 4.27 -21.25 -22.84
C GLU A 329 5.48 -21.06 -23.77
N GLY A 330 6.68 -21.34 -23.29
CA GLY A 330 7.94 -21.13 -23.99
C GLY A 330 8.54 -19.72 -23.86
N GLU A 331 7.83 -18.74 -23.32
CA GLU A 331 8.31 -17.37 -23.11
C GLU A 331 8.90 -17.15 -21.70
N TRP A 332 8.99 -18.18 -20.86
CA TRP A 332 9.56 -18.14 -19.52
C TRP A 332 10.41 -19.36 -19.23
N ILE A 333 11.23 -19.29 -18.19
CA ILE A 333 12.12 -20.37 -17.74
C ILE A 333 11.68 -20.85 -16.37
N PRO A 334 11.46 -22.16 -16.16
CA PRO A 334 11.13 -22.69 -14.85
C PRO A 334 12.31 -22.52 -13.87
N ASN A 335 11.98 -22.57 -12.57
CA ASN A 335 12.98 -22.59 -11.51
C ASN A 335 13.76 -23.91 -11.47
N ILE A 336 14.75 -24.01 -10.58
CA ILE A 336 15.64 -25.19 -10.46
C ILE A 336 14.91 -26.50 -10.15
N TYR A 337 13.64 -26.43 -9.71
CA TYR A 337 12.78 -27.61 -9.42
C TYR A 337 11.76 -27.86 -10.53
N GLY A 338 11.78 -27.08 -11.60
CA GLY A 338 10.83 -27.18 -12.72
C GLY A 338 9.50 -26.43 -12.48
N GLY A 339 9.34 -25.72 -11.38
CA GLY A 339 8.17 -24.93 -11.05
C GLY A 339 8.22 -23.52 -11.65
N ARG A 340 7.10 -22.81 -11.53
CA ARG A 340 6.94 -21.43 -12.04
C ARG A 340 7.31 -20.35 -11.03
N GLU A 341 7.48 -20.70 -9.77
CA GLU A 341 7.78 -19.75 -8.68
C GLU A 341 9.20 -19.19 -8.83
N ASN A 342 9.35 -17.90 -8.70
CA ASN A 342 10.64 -17.21 -8.64
C ASN A 342 11.19 -17.31 -7.20
N LEU A 343 12.01 -18.32 -6.95
CA LEU A 343 12.52 -18.61 -5.61
C LEU A 343 13.43 -17.50 -5.07
N GLU A 344 14.17 -16.84 -5.96
CA GLU A 344 15.06 -15.70 -5.61
C GLU A 344 14.22 -14.51 -5.13
N ALA A 345 13.13 -14.18 -5.84
CA ALA A 345 12.24 -13.09 -5.43
C ALA A 345 11.49 -13.42 -4.12
N ILE A 346 11.03 -14.66 -3.94
CA ILE A 346 10.42 -15.13 -2.69
C ILE A 346 11.39 -14.95 -1.51
N SER A 347 12.65 -15.35 -1.69
CA SER A 347 13.67 -15.16 -0.66
C SER A 347 13.96 -13.68 -0.40
N PHE A 348 14.03 -12.86 -1.45
CA PHE A 348 14.20 -11.41 -1.34
C PHE A 348 13.08 -10.75 -0.54
N LEU A 349 11.81 -11.06 -0.84
CA LEU A 349 10.64 -10.50 -0.15
C LEU A 349 10.63 -10.86 1.35
N LYS A 350 11.07 -12.07 1.69
CA LYS A 350 11.23 -12.48 3.10
C LYS A 350 12.31 -11.66 3.81
N ASP A 351 13.51 -11.55 3.21
CA ASP A 351 14.62 -10.75 3.76
C ASP A 351 14.21 -9.26 3.91
N PHE A 352 13.46 -8.71 2.94
CA PHE A 352 12.94 -7.35 2.98
C PHE A 352 11.98 -7.15 4.18
N ASN A 353 10.95 -8.00 4.32
CA ASN A 353 9.97 -7.87 5.39
C ASN A 353 10.61 -8.10 6.78
N GLU A 354 11.57 -9.01 6.89
CA GLU A 354 12.33 -9.22 8.12
C GLU A 354 13.17 -7.99 8.48
N ALA A 355 13.85 -7.37 7.51
CA ALA A 355 14.63 -6.17 7.72
C ALA A 355 13.75 -5.00 8.18
N VAL A 356 12.62 -4.76 7.51
CA VAL A 356 11.66 -3.71 7.90
C VAL A 356 11.12 -3.94 9.30
N SER A 357 10.62 -5.13 9.58
CA SER A 357 10.02 -5.45 10.90
C SER A 357 11.01 -5.31 12.05
N LYS A 358 12.29 -5.66 11.81
CA LYS A 358 13.35 -5.60 12.81
C LYS A 358 13.81 -4.16 13.09
N GLU A 359 14.06 -3.39 12.03
CA GLU A 359 14.68 -2.05 12.17
C GLU A 359 13.60 -0.97 12.45
N PHE A 360 12.37 -1.14 11.94
CA PHE A 360 11.29 -0.16 12.02
C PHE A 360 9.99 -0.77 12.57
N PRO A 361 9.93 -1.17 13.86
CA PRO A 361 8.72 -1.71 14.45
C PRO A 361 7.53 -0.76 14.34
N GLY A 362 6.40 -1.27 13.84
CA GLY A 362 5.16 -0.50 13.65
C GLY A 362 5.00 0.11 12.26
N VAL A 363 6.02 0.00 11.41
CA VAL A 363 5.89 0.25 9.97
C VAL A 363 5.17 -0.91 9.30
N GLU A 364 4.31 -0.61 8.33
CA GLU A 364 3.51 -1.61 7.63
C GLU A 364 4.07 -1.88 6.22
N THR A 365 4.02 -3.13 5.79
CA THR A 365 4.28 -3.51 4.39
C THR A 365 3.03 -4.12 3.79
N ILE A 366 2.62 -3.64 2.62
CA ILE A 366 1.36 -4.01 1.99
C ILE A 366 1.67 -4.58 0.60
N ALA A 367 1.27 -5.84 0.37
CA ALA A 367 1.50 -6.48 -0.92
C ALA A 367 0.35 -6.22 -1.90
N GLU A 368 0.65 -5.67 -3.07
CA GLU A 368 -0.24 -5.84 -4.22
C GLU A 368 0.02 -7.21 -4.84
N GLU A 369 -0.77 -8.19 -4.41
CA GLU A 369 -0.64 -9.57 -4.86
C GLU A 369 -2.03 -10.11 -5.22
N SER A 370 -2.25 -10.40 -6.51
CA SER A 370 -3.54 -10.76 -7.09
C SER A 370 -3.78 -12.26 -7.24
N THR A 371 -2.77 -13.08 -6.93
CA THR A 371 -2.84 -14.53 -7.14
C THR A 371 -3.27 -15.27 -5.86
N ALA A 372 -3.37 -16.58 -5.97
CA ALA A 372 -3.62 -17.48 -4.84
C ALA A 372 -2.31 -17.91 -4.12
N PHE A 373 -1.23 -17.12 -4.20
CA PHE A 373 0.00 -17.42 -3.45
C PHE A 373 -0.31 -17.45 -1.96
N PRO A 374 0.04 -18.53 -1.24
CA PRO A 374 -0.39 -18.71 0.14
C PRO A 374 0.50 -17.95 1.12
N ALA A 375 -0.06 -17.59 2.27
CA ALA A 375 0.66 -17.08 3.43
C ALA A 375 1.48 -15.81 3.16
N VAL A 376 0.97 -14.90 2.31
CA VAL A 376 1.62 -13.62 2.01
C VAL A 376 1.82 -12.80 3.27
N THR A 377 0.81 -12.77 4.15
CA THR A 377 0.83 -12.00 5.40
C THR A 377 1.18 -12.81 6.64
N HIS A 378 1.56 -14.08 6.46
CA HIS A 378 2.02 -14.90 7.56
C HIS A 378 3.51 -14.66 7.87
N PRO A 379 3.94 -14.87 9.11
CA PRO A 379 5.34 -14.70 9.49
C PRO A 379 6.29 -15.58 8.66
N THR A 380 7.50 -15.07 8.41
CA THR A 380 8.53 -15.78 7.62
C THR A 380 8.95 -17.09 8.27
N PHE A 381 9.01 -17.14 9.61
CA PHE A 381 9.34 -18.37 10.36
C PHE A 381 8.25 -19.46 10.29
N GLU A 382 7.03 -19.11 9.89
CA GLU A 382 5.94 -20.03 9.56
C GLU A 382 5.89 -20.39 8.07
N GLY A 383 6.85 -19.90 7.29
CA GLY A 383 6.93 -20.11 5.84
C GLY A 383 6.30 -19.02 4.98
N GLY A 384 5.65 -18.02 5.59
CA GLY A 384 5.03 -16.90 4.90
C GLY A 384 6.03 -15.91 4.31
N LEU A 385 5.53 -14.87 3.62
CA LEU A 385 6.35 -13.79 3.06
C LEU A 385 6.62 -12.67 4.06
N GLY A 386 5.85 -12.56 5.15
CA GLY A 386 6.05 -11.58 6.21
C GLY A 386 5.44 -10.20 5.97
N PHE A 387 4.60 -10.02 4.95
CA PHE A 387 3.88 -8.76 4.76
C PHE A 387 2.89 -8.51 5.91
N GLY A 388 2.68 -7.25 6.23
CA GLY A 388 1.68 -6.85 7.20
C GLY A 388 0.26 -6.98 6.67
N GLN A 389 0.03 -6.56 5.41
CA GLN A 389 -1.27 -6.66 4.74
C GLN A 389 -1.11 -7.07 3.27
N LYS A 390 -2.23 -7.47 2.66
CA LYS A 390 -2.33 -7.82 1.23
C LYS A 390 -3.62 -7.24 0.66
N TRP A 391 -3.57 -6.69 -0.56
CA TRP A 391 -4.78 -6.28 -1.28
C TRP A 391 -5.70 -7.46 -1.56
N MET A 392 -7.00 -7.29 -1.29
CA MET A 392 -8.05 -8.31 -1.49
C MET A 392 -8.66 -8.17 -2.91
N MET A 393 -7.87 -8.51 -3.92
CA MET A 393 -8.27 -8.31 -5.33
C MET A 393 -9.52 -9.11 -5.71
N GLY A 394 -9.71 -10.30 -5.12
CA GLY A 394 -10.92 -11.11 -5.32
C GLY A 394 -12.17 -10.38 -4.86
N TRP A 395 -12.17 -9.78 -3.67
CA TRP A 395 -13.27 -8.96 -3.17
C TRP A 395 -13.57 -7.78 -4.12
N MET A 396 -12.54 -7.11 -4.59
CA MET A 396 -12.68 -5.97 -5.51
C MET A 396 -13.37 -6.40 -6.81
N HIS A 397 -12.88 -7.46 -7.45
CA HIS A 397 -13.46 -7.98 -8.70
C HIS A 397 -14.91 -8.42 -8.52
N ASP A 398 -15.19 -9.22 -7.48
CA ASP A 398 -16.53 -9.77 -7.22
C ASP A 398 -17.51 -8.65 -6.86
N SER A 399 -17.11 -7.72 -5.99
CA SER A 399 -17.95 -6.58 -5.61
C SER A 399 -18.28 -5.68 -6.81
N LEU A 400 -17.28 -5.30 -7.61
CA LEU A 400 -17.51 -4.48 -8.81
C LEU A 400 -18.35 -5.21 -9.85
N SER A 401 -18.15 -6.52 -10.03
CA SER A 401 -18.99 -7.34 -10.90
C SER A 401 -20.44 -7.32 -10.45
N TYR A 402 -20.69 -7.56 -9.16
CA TYR A 402 -22.02 -7.55 -8.57
C TYR A 402 -22.70 -6.18 -8.71
N PHE A 403 -22.02 -5.09 -8.34
CA PHE A 403 -22.60 -3.74 -8.37
C PHE A 403 -22.84 -3.21 -9.79
N LYS A 404 -22.09 -3.66 -10.81
CA LYS A 404 -22.35 -3.35 -12.23
C LYS A 404 -23.64 -3.97 -12.75
N ARG A 405 -24.15 -5.02 -12.11
CA ARG A 405 -25.38 -5.70 -12.56
C ARG A 405 -26.60 -4.83 -12.23
N PRO A 406 -27.56 -4.71 -13.17
CA PRO A 406 -28.85 -4.14 -12.83
C PRO A 406 -29.47 -4.86 -11.61
N PRO A 407 -30.07 -4.15 -10.65
CA PRO A 407 -30.54 -4.73 -9.39
C PRO A 407 -31.46 -5.92 -9.56
N ILE A 408 -32.31 -5.90 -10.61
CA ILE A 408 -33.24 -7.00 -10.92
C ILE A 408 -32.56 -8.37 -11.12
N PHE A 409 -31.27 -8.38 -11.51
CA PHE A 409 -30.52 -9.62 -11.74
C PHE A 409 -29.68 -10.06 -10.54
N ARG A 410 -29.49 -9.22 -9.52
CA ARG A 410 -28.60 -9.46 -8.37
C ARG A 410 -29.02 -10.65 -7.53
N ARG A 411 -30.32 -10.97 -7.47
CA ARG A 411 -30.86 -12.13 -6.76
C ARG A 411 -30.23 -13.47 -7.16
N TRP A 412 -29.77 -13.59 -8.39
CA TRP A 412 -29.09 -14.81 -8.90
C TRP A 412 -27.57 -14.78 -8.74
N HIS A 413 -27.04 -13.69 -8.21
CA HIS A 413 -25.59 -13.45 -8.10
C HIS A 413 -25.13 -13.07 -6.68
N GLN A 414 -25.96 -13.31 -5.67
CA GLN A 414 -25.63 -12.96 -4.29
C GLN A 414 -24.36 -13.65 -3.78
N ASN A 415 -24.02 -14.80 -4.32
CA ASN A 415 -22.77 -15.49 -4.04
C ASN A 415 -21.53 -14.68 -4.43
N GLU A 416 -21.58 -13.79 -5.41
CA GLU A 416 -20.45 -12.93 -5.78
C GLU A 416 -20.09 -11.99 -4.60
N ILE A 417 -21.09 -11.37 -3.98
CA ILE A 417 -20.86 -10.43 -2.87
C ILE A 417 -20.56 -11.12 -1.54
N THR A 418 -20.93 -12.40 -1.37
CA THR A 418 -20.70 -13.16 -0.13
C THR A 418 -19.46 -14.06 -0.19
N PHE A 419 -18.93 -14.36 -1.39
CA PHE A 419 -17.83 -15.30 -1.57
C PHE A 419 -16.55 -14.89 -0.85
N SER A 420 -16.27 -13.59 -0.80
CA SER A 420 -15.09 -13.05 -0.11
C SER A 420 -14.99 -13.49 1.35
N MET A 421 -16.13 -13.73 2.02
CA MET A 421 -16.16 -14.16 3.41
C MET A 421 -15.64 -15.59 3.63
N VAL A 422 -15.55 -16.42 2.57
CA VAL A 422 -14.99 -17.76 2.63
C VAL A 422 -13.49 -17.72 2.97
N TYR A 423 -12.80 -16.68 2.50
CA TYR A 423 -11.36 -16.52 2.67
C TYR A 423 -10.93 -15.23 3.39
N ALA A 424 -11.87 -14.39 3.83
CA ALA A 424 -11.62 -13.07 4.43
C ALA A 424 -10.61 -13.06 5.60
N PHE A 425 -10.38 -14.21 6.23
CA PHE A 425 -9.49 -14.36 7.39
C PHE A 425 -8.29 -15.28 7.11
N SER A 426 -8.04 -15.64 5.84
CA SER A 426 -6.86 -16.42 5.45
C SER A 426 -5.59 -15.57 5.41
N GLU A 427 -5.73 -14.27 5.19
CA GLU A 427 -4.69 -13.25 5.16
C GLU A 427 -5.17 -11.99 5.89
N LYS A 428 -4.28 -11.05 6.13
CA LYS A 428 -4.67 -9.71 6.59
C LYS A 428 -4.96 -8.84 5.38
N TYR A 429 -6.22 -8.71 5.04
CA TYR A 429 -6.64 -8.07 3.80
C TYR A 429 -6.90 -6.56 3.92
N MET A 430 -6.47 -5.82 2.88
CA MET A 430 -6.91 -4.47 2.57
C MET A 430 -7.82 -4.51 1.33
N LEU A 431 -8.97 -3.85 1.40
CA LEU A 431 -10.01 -3.85 0.38
C LEU A 431 -9.75 -2.71 -0.61
N PRO A 432 -9.23 -2.97 -1.83
CA PRO A 432 -8.86 -1.91 -2.74
C PRO A 432 -10.03 -1.44 -3.61
N LEU A 433 -10.24 -0.13 -3.64
CA LEU A 433 -10.84 0.60 -4.75
C LEU A 433 -9.80 1.63 -5.20
N SER A 434 -8.75 1.14 -5.85
CA SER A 434 -7.53 1.85 -6.19
C SER A 434 -7.61 2.60 -7.52
N HIS A 435 -6.52 3.27 -7.90
CA HIS A 435 -6.38 3.93 -9.20
C HIS A 435 -6.61 2.99 -10.38
N ASP A 436 -6.20 1.72 -10.29
CA ASP A 436 -6.35 0.74 -11.37
C ASP A 436 -7.80 0.49 -11.78
N GLU A 437 -8.75 0.72 -10.88
CA GLU A 437 -10.16 0.46 -11.15
C GLU A 437 -10.85 1.58 -11.92
N VAL A 438 -10.21 2.71 -12.09
CA VAL A 438 -10.80 3.92 -12.70
C VAL A 438 -10.02 4.46 -13.90
N VAL A 439 -9.27 3.60 -14.57
CA VAL A 439 -8.44 3.89 -15.75
C VAL A 439 -8.66 2.88 -16.87
N HIS A 440 -8.05 3.10 -18.03
CA HIS A 440 -7.97 2.16 -19.15
C HIS A 440 -9.33 1.62 -19.63
N MET A 441 -10.32 2.50 -19.81
CA MET A 441 -11.69 2.19 -20.25
C MET A 441 -12.49 1.33 -19.27
N LYS A 442 -12.05 1.27 -18.00
CA LYS A 442 -12.81 0.61 -16.93
C LYS A 442 -13.96 1.47 -16.40
N SER A 443 -14.05 2.75 -16.78
CA SER A 443 -15.01 3.76 -16.30
C SER A 443 -14.78 4.20 -14.85
N SER A 444 -15.34 5.34 -14.43
CA SER A 444 -15.33 5.76 -13.02
C SER A 444 -16.19 4.84 -12.16
N LEU A 445 -15.97 4.84 -10.83
CA LEU A 445 -16.80 4.03 -9.91
C LEU A 445 -18.28 4.35 -10.06
N LEU A 446 -18.65 5.64 -10.14
CA LEU A 446 -20.04 6.06 -10.32
C LEU A 446 -20.65 5.55 -11.64
N ASN A 447 -19.91 5.64 -12.74
CA ASN A 447 -20.41 5.22 -14.04
C ASN A 447 -20.43 3.71 -14.26
N LYS A 448 -19.80 2.93 -13.37
CA LYS A 448 -19.99 1.49 -13.29
C LYS A 448 -21.38 1.12 -12.76
N MET A 449 -22.04 2.03 -12.00
CA MET A 449 -23.32 1.77 -11.35
C MET A 449 -24.48 1.84 -12.36
N PRO A 450 -25.41 0.88 -12.32
CA PRO A 450 -26.57 0.86 -13.19
C PRO A 450 -27.69 1.79 -12.71
N GLY A 451 -28.65 2.06 -13.60
CA GLY A 451 -29.87 2.78 -13.29
C GLY A 451 -29.84 4.27 -13.66
N ASP A 452 -30.83 4.99 -13.18
CA ASP A 452 -30.89 6.46 -13.29
C ASP A 452 -29.86 7.14 -12.37
N GLU A 453 -29.79 8.45 -12.43
CA GLU A 453 -28.81 9.23 -11.66
C GLU A 453 -28.89 8.93 -10.15
N TRP A 454 -30.10 8.99 -9.56
CA TRP A 454 -30.29 8.70 -8.13
C TRP A 454 -29.82 7.27 -7.78
N GLN A 455 -30.18 6.29 -8.62
CA GLN A 455 -29.83 4.89 -8.42
C GLN A 455 -28.30 4.67 -8.51
N LYS A 456 -27.61 5.36 -9.41
CA LYS A 456 -26.15 5.32 -9.51
C LYS A 456 -25.50 5.78 -8.22
N PHE A 457 -25.92 6.93 -7.69
CA PHE A 457 -25.40 7.45 -6.42
C PHE A 457 -25.77 6.58 -5.23
N ALA A 458 -26.99 6.03 -5.18
CA ALA A 458 -27.41 5.09 -4.14
C ALA A 458 -26.56 3.81 -4.15
N ASN A 459 -26.30 3.23 -5.34
CA ASN A 459 -25.41 2.08 -5.50
C ASN A 459 -23.98 2.40 -5.09
N LEU A 460 -23.45 3.57 -5.41
CA LEU A 460 -22.10 3.97 -5.03
C LEU A 460 -21.98 4.11 -3.50
N ARG A 461 -22.97 4.72 -2.85
CA ARG A 461 -23.02 4.77 -1.37
C ARG A 461 -23.11 3.38 -0.75
N ALA A 462 -23.90 2.48 -1.35
CA ALA A 462 -24.02 1.11 -0.88
C ALA A 462 -22.70 0.32 -1.06
N LEU A 463 -21.96 0.51 -2.16
CA LEU A 463 -20.64 -0.06 -2.37
C LEU A 463 -19.65 0.40 -1.30
N PHE A 464 -19.53 1.71 -1.05
CA PHE A 464 -18.64 2.24 -0.02
C PHE A 464 -19.04 1.78 1.37
N GLY A 465 -20.36 1.79 1.68
CA GLY A 465 -20.83 1.24 2.94
C GLY A 465 -20.44 -0.23 3.13
N HIS A 466 -20.58 -1.05 2.10
CA HIS A 466 -20.14 -2.44 2.11
C HIS A 466 -18.63 -2.57 2.32
N GLN A 467 -17.81 -1.76 1.63
CA GLN A 467 -16.35 -1.74 1.80
C GLN A 467 -15.96 -1.43 3.25
N TRP A 468 -16.50 -0.36 3.84
CA TRP A 468 -16.16 0.04 5.22
C TRP A 468 -16.65 -0.91 6.29
N THR A 469 -17.72 -1.66 6.03
CA THR A 469 -18.30 -2.60 7.01
C THR A 469 -17.85 -4.05 6.82
N HIS A 470 -17.18 -4.39 5.70
CA HIS A 470 -16.55 -5.69 5.49
C HIS A 470 -15.31 -5.83 6.39
N PRO A 471 -14.93 -7.05 6.85
CA PRO A 471 -13.65 -7.28 7.52
C PRO A 471 -12.45 -6.88 6.65
N GLY A 472 -11.43 -6.30 7.27
CA GLY A 472 -10.21 -5.80 6.59
C GLY A 472 -10.00 -4.30 6.78
N SER A 473 -8.96 -3.79 6.14
CA SER A 473 -8.68 -2.36 6.00
C SER A 473 -9.26 -1.85 4.68
N GLN A 474 -9.34 -0.52 4.51
CA GLN A 474 -9.89 0.07 3.29
C GLN A 474 -8.88 1.00 2.62
N ILE A 475 -8.87 0.99 1.29
CA ILE A 475 -8.19 2.01 0.48
C ILE A 475 -9.14 2.53 -0.59
N LEU A 476 -9.17 3.86 -0.75
CA LEU A 476 -9.97 4.55 -1.75
C LEU A 476 -9.10 5.55 -2.51
N PHE A 477 -9.12 5.43 -3.84
CA PHE A 477 -8.41 6.36 -4.71
C PHE A 477 -9.12 7.71 -4.79
N MET A 478 -8.33 8.79 -4.84
CA MET A 478 -8.77 10.18 -4.94
C MET A 478 -9.81 10.40 -6.04
N GLY A 479 -10.85 11.17 -5.73
CA GLY A 479 -11.99 11.42 -6.60
C GLY A 479 -13.12 10.39 -6.48
N GLY A 480 -12.86 9.20 -5.92
CA GLY A 480 -13.90 8.21 -5.59
C GLY A 480 -14.91 8.76 -4.60
N GLU A 481 -14.44 9.46 -3.59
CA GLU A 481 -15.26 10.10 -2.55
C GLU A 481 -16.15 11.24 -3.05
N LEU A 482 -15.85 11.76 -4.24
CA LEU A 482 -16.69 12.76 -4.92
C LEU A 482 -17.69 12.13 -5.89
N GLY A 483 -17.62 10.81 -6.10
CA GLY A 483 -18.38 10.17 -7.18
C GLY A 483 -18.00 10.72 -8.55
N GLN A 484 -16.69 10.85 -8.83
CA GLN A 484 -16.22 11.42 -10.10
C GLN A 484 -16.85 10.73 -11.31
N THR A 485 -17.25 11.52 -12.31
CA THR A 485 -17.98 11.03 -13.48
C THR A 485 -17.08 10.51 -14.59
N SER A 486 -15.85 11.05 -14.71
CA SER A 486 -14.85 10.60 -15.70
C SER A 486 -13.89 9.60 -15.07
N GLU A 487 -13.25 8.79 -15.90
CA GLU A 487 -12.02 8.07 -15.50
C GLU A 487 -10.97 9.06 -15.02
N TRP A 488 -10.08 8.57 -14.14
CA TRP A 488 -8.93 9.35 -13.75
C TRP A 488 -7.99 9.58 -14.93
N SER A 489 -7.43 10.78 -14.98
CA SER A 489 -6.36 11.17 -15.91
C SER A 489 -5.26 11.87 -15.11
N HIS A 490 -4.02 11.46 -15.31
CA HIS A 490 -2.86 12.09 -14.70
C HIS A 490 -2.63 13.54 -15.15
N ASP A 491 -3.21 13.95 -16.29
CA ASP A 491 -3.11 15.32 -16.81
C ASP A 491 -4.12 16.27 -16.18
N LEU A 492 -5.23 15.72 -15.67
CA LEU A 492 -6.32 16.49 -15.09
C LEU A 492 -6.28 16.42 -13.56
N GLY A 493 -6.74 17.45 -12.90
CA GLY A 493 -7.00 17.40 -11.46
C GLY A 493 -8.28 16.64 -11.16
N VAL A 494 -8.47 16.26 -9.89
CA VAL A 494 -9.77 15.79 -9.37
C VAL A 494 -10.83 16.83 -9.71
N ALA A 495 -12.01 16.37 -10.09
CA ALA A 495 -13.10 17.23 -10.57
C ALA A 495 -13.83 17.93 -9.41
N TRP A 496 -13.13 18.79 -8.66
CA TRP A 496 -13.61 19.49 -7.45
C TRP A 496 -14.89 20.29 -7.66
N HIS A 497 -15.16 20.76 -8.89
CA HIS A 497 -16.40 21.47 -9.25
C HIS A 497 -17.65 20.61 -9.08
N LEU A 498 -17.53 19.27 -9.06
CA LEU A 498 -18.64 18.36 -8.81
C LEU A 498 -19.27 18.57 -7.42
N LEU A 499 -18.54 19.11 -6.48
CA LEU A 499 -19.07 19.47 -5.15
C LEU A 499 -20.11 20.61 -5.18
N GLU A 500 -20.31 21.28 -6.31
CA GLU A 500 -21.42 22.21 -6.52
C GLU A 500 -22.77 21.48 -6.61
N PHE A 501 -22.77 20.15 -6.90
CA PHE A 501 -23.97 19.33 -7.06
C PHE A 501 -24.27 18.52 -5.80
N GLU A 502 -25.55 18.39 -5.47
CA GLU A 502 -26.03 17.81 -4.21
C GLU A 502 -25.60 16.33 -4.02
N TYR A 503 -25.76 15.49 -5.04
CA TYR A 503 -25.42 14.08 -4.95
C TYR A 503 -23.93 13.83 -4.74
N HIS A 504 -23.08 14.63 -5.35
CA HIS A 504 -21.62 14.54 -5.18
C HIS A 504 -21.19 14.96 -3.77
N ARG A 505 -21.75 16.06 -3.23
CA ARG A 505 -21.58 16.43 -1.80
C ARG A 505 -22.09 15.35 -0.87
N GLY A 506 -23.20 14.72 -1.25
CA GLY A 506 -23.79 13.61 -0.49
C GLY A 506 -22.84 12.41 -0.38
N VAL A 507 -22.19 12.02 -1.47
CA VAL A 507 -21.19 10.94 -1.46
C VAL A 507 -19.98 11.32 -0.62
N GLN A 508 -19.46 12.54 -0.76
CA GLN A 508 -18.34 13.01 0.06
C GLN A 508 -18.69 12.98 1.56
N THR A 509 -19.87 13.47 1.93
CA THR A 509 -20.35 13.43 3.30
C THR A 509 -20.52 12.00 3.80
N TRP A 510 -20.98 11.08 2.93
CA TRP A 510 -21.10 9.67 3.25
C TRP A 510 -19.74 9.02 3.57
N VAL A 511 -18.73 9.23 2.73
CA VAL A 511 -17.38 8.70 2.96
C VAL A 511 -16.77 9.29 4.24
N LYS A 512 -16.96 10.58 4.48
CA LYS A 512 -16.56 11.26 5.73
C LYS A 512 -17.19 10.59 6.96
N ASP A 513 -18.49 10.38 6.96
CA ASP A 513 -19.22 9.79 8.09
C ASP A 513 -18.87 8.30 8.26
N LEU A 514 -18.62 7.56 7.17
CA LEU A 514 -18.07 6.20 7.21
C LEU A 514 -16.70 6.15 7.91
N ASN A 515 -15.80 7.03 7.57
CA ASN A 515 -14.48 7.12 8.19
C ASN A 515 -14.57 7.43 9.69
N HIS A 516 -15.44 8.38 10.06
CA HIS A 516 -15.65 8.71 11.47
C HIS A 516 -16.28 7.57 12.27
N LEU A 517 -17.28 6.88 11.70
CA LEU A 517 -17.83 5.68 12.33
C LEU A 517 -16.76 4.59 12.48
N TYR A 518 -16.01 4.32 11.41
CA TYR A 518 -14.94 3.34 11.38
C TYR A 518 -13.91 3.60 12.48
N SER A 519 -13.33 4.79 12.52
CA SER A 519 -12.28 5.13 13.49
C SER A 519 -12.78 5.14 14.95
N SER A 520 -14.03 5.55 15.16
CA SER A 520 -14.61 5.71 16.50
C SER A 520 -15.18 4.43 17.10
N ARG A 521 -15.35 3.36 16.32
CA ARG A 521 -15.97 2.10 16.77
C ARG A 521 -15.03 0.92 16.61
N LYS A 522 -14.49 0.42 17.71
CA LYS A 522 -13.62 -0.77 17.72
C LYS A 522 -14.25 -1.99 17.03
N ALA A 523 -15.57 -2.10 17.06
CA ALA A 523 -16.30 -3.14 16.35
C ALA A 523 -16.00 -3.19 14.84
N MET A 524 -15.57 -2.08 14.24
CA MET A 524 -15.25 -2.00 12.80
C MET A 524 -13.85 -2.51 12.48
N TRP A 525 -12.87 -2.33 13.38
CA TRP A 525 -11.46 -2.56 13.05
C TRP A 525 -10.67 -3.43 14.03
N TYR A 526 -11.07 -3.53 15.30
CA TYR A 526 -10.26 -4.22 16.31
C TYR A 526 -10.01 -5.71 16.00
N ASN A 527 -11.03 -6.38 15.49
CA ASN A 527 -10.98 -7.77 15.04
C ASN A 527 -11.08 -7.89 13.50
N ALA A 528 -10.58 -6.90 12.75
CA ALA A 528 -10.73 -6.85 11.29
C ALA A 528 -10.15 -8.07 10.56
N PHE A 529 -9.11 -8.67 11.11
CA PHE A 529 -8.41 -9.84 10.53
C PHE A 529 -8.73 -11.16 11.28
N SER A 530 -9.82 -11.18 12.02
CA SER A 530 -10.21 -12.35 12.82
C SER A 530 -11.71 -12.66 12.67
N PRO A 531 -12.08 -13.95 12.56
CA PRO A 531 -13.49 -14.33 12.51
C PRO A 531 -14.27 -13.93 13.78
N LYS A 532 -13.61 -13.57 14.86
CA LYS A 532 -14.25 -13.04 16.08
C LYS A 532 -14.95 -11.70 15.84
N GLY A 533 -14.50 -10.93 14.85
CA GLY A 533 -15.02 -9.60 14.50
C GLY A 533 -16.25 -9.62 13.62
N TYR A 534 -16.69 -10.77 13.14
CA TYR A 534 -17.76 -10.90 12.17
C TYR A 534 -18.70 -12.07 12.49
N GLU A 535 -19.98 -11.87 12.28
CA GLU A 535 -20.97 -12.94 12.40
C GLU A 535 -22.15 -12.72 11.46
N TRP A 536 -22.43 -13.70 10.62
CA TRP A 536 -23.64 -13.67 9.79
C TRP A 536 -24.93 -13.74 10.64
N ILE A 537 -25.89 -12.91 10.28
CA ILE A 537 -27.29 -13.08 10.67
C ILE A 537 -28.06 -13.69 9.50
N SER A 538 -27.94 -13.12 8.30
CA SER A 538 -28.48 -13.65 7.06
C SER A 538 -27.57 -13.25 5.89
N GLY A 539 -27.10 -14.25 5.13
CA GLY A 539 -26.33 -14.07 3.89
C GLY A 539 -27.07 -14.63 2.67
N ASP A 540 -28.26 -15.20 2.88
CA ASP A 540 -29.00 -16.03 1.94
C ASP A 540 -30.39 -15.47 1.54
N ASP A 541 -30.75 -14.26 1.96
CA ASP A 541 -31.96 -13.59 1.46
C ASP A 541 -31.74 -13.05 0.04
N THR A 542 -31.67 -13.98 -0.91
CA THR A 542 -31.39 -13.71 -2.33
C THR A 542 -32.57 -13.02 -3.02
N GLU A 543 -33.80 -13.33 -2.61
CA GLU A 543 -35.01 -12.74 -3.21
C GLU A 543 -35.07 -11.22 -3.02
N ASN A 544 -34.64 -10.75 -1.84
CA ASN A 544 -34.61 -9.34 -1.52
C ASN A 544 -33.23 -8.69 -1.78
N CYS A 545 -32.19 -9.49 -2.07
CA CYS A 545 -30.79 -9.04 -2.14
C CYS A 545 -30.34 -8.35 -0.85
N VAL A 546 -30.67 -8.96 0.30
CA VAL A 546 -30.32 -8.42 1.62
C VAL A 546 -29.21 -9.26 2.25
N LEU A 547 -28.25 -8.56 2.86
CA LEU A 547 -27.24 -9.14 3.76
C LEU A 547 -27.40 -8.52 5.14
N ALA A 548 -27.35 -9.36 6.18
CA ALA A 548 -27.36 -8.92 7.56
C ALA A 548 -26.23 -9.59 8.34
N TYR A 549 -25.38 -8.81 9.02
CA TYR A 549 -24.27 -9.33 9.80
C TYR A 549 -23.90 -8.42 10.96
N LEU A 550 -23.18 -8.99 11.92
CA LEU A 550 -22.67 -8.26 13.09
C LEU A 550 -21.20 -7.94 12.92
N ARG A 551 -20.81 -6.74 13.36
CA ARG A 551 -19.42 -6.38 13.62
C ARG A 551 -19.18 -6.31 15.13
N LYS A 552 -18.04 -6.87 15.56
CA LYS A 552 -17.72 -7.03 16.99
C LYS A 552 -16.28 -6.58 17.27
N GLY A 553 -16.13 -5.74 18.30
CA GLY A 553 -14.84 -5.32 18.83
C GLY A 553 -14.34 -6.22 19.95
N GLU A 554 -13.88 -5.61 21.04
CA GLU A 554 -13.58 -6.30 22.29
C GLU A 554 -14.87 -6.78 22.97
N ALA A 555 -14.72 -7.65 23.97
CA ALA A 555 -15.85 -8.29 24.62
C ALA A 555 -16.89 -7.34 25.22
N ASP A 556 -16.45 -6.18 25.68
CA ASP A 556 -17.30 -5.16 26.32
C ASP A 556 -17.71 -4.01 25.35
N ASP A 557 -17.28 -4.07 24.09
CA ASP A 557 -17.66 -3.08 23.09
C ASP A 557 -19.09 -3.30 22.60
N LYS A 558 -19.72 -2.20 22.17
CA LYS A 558 -21.03 -2.25 21.53
C LYS A 558 -20.95 -3.01 20.20
N VAL A 559 -21.93 -3.85 19.96
CA VAL A 559 -22.05 -4.59 18.70
C VAL A 559 -22.75 -3.72 17.66
N LEU A 560 -22.27 -3.77 16.44
CA LEU A 560 -22.92 -3.14 15.29
C LEU A 560 -23.63 -4.20 14.45
N LEU A 561 -24.87 -3.95 14.12
CA LEU A 561 -25.66 -4.71 13.14
C LEU A 561 -25.63 -3.94 11.82
N VAL A 562 -25.14 -4.57 10.78
CA VAL A 562 -25.08 -4.01 9.42
C VAL A 562 -26.13 -4.70 8.56
N ILE A 563 -26.92 -3.90 7.84
CA ILE A 563 -27.92 -4.36 6.87
C ILE A 563 -27.56 -3.74 5.52
N CYS A 564 -27.33 -4.58 4.53
CA CYS A 564 -27.15 -4.16 3.14
C CYS A 564 -28.40 -4.56 2.33
N HIS A 565 -28.96 -3.65 1.56
CA HIS A 565 -30.07 -3.92 0.65
C HIS A 565 -29.72 -3.44 -0.76
N PHE A 566 -29.56 -4.36 -1.67
CA PHE A 566 -29.05 -4.10 -3.02
C PHE A 566 -30.13 -4.19 -4.11
N ASN A 567 -31.41 -4.18 -3.72
CA ASN A 567 -32.56 -4.13 -4.63
C ASN A 567 -33.24 -2.75 -4.62
N THR A 568 -34.10 -2.50 -5.61
CA THR A 568 -34.77 -1.20 -5.81
C THR A 568 -36.12 -1.08 -5.11
N ASN A 569 -36.63 -2.15 -4.52
CA ASN A 569 -37.89 -2.13 -3.77
C ASN A 569 -37.69 -1.58 -2.35
N MET A 570 -38.62 -0.77 -1.88
CA MET A 570 -38.70 -0.38 -0.47
C MET A 570 -39.46 -1.46 0.30
N MET A 571 -38.99 -1.84 1.48
CA MET A 571 -39.67 -2.76 2.36
C MET A 571 -40.18 -2.01 3.61
N ALA A 572 -41.50 -1.89 3.74
CA ALA A 572 -42.13 -1.14 4.84
C ALA A 572 -41.84 -1.77 6.20
N GLN A 573 -41.68 -3.08 6.25
CA GLN A 573 -41.31 -3.86 7.44
C GLN A 573 -40.31 -4.97 7.04
N TYR A 574 -39.13 -4.89 7.60
CA TYR A 574 -38.12 -5.93 7.49
C TYR A 574 -37.66 -6.30 8.91
N THR A 575 -37.66 -7.59 9.23
CA THR A 575 -37.35 -8.06 10.58
C THR A 575 -36.05 -8.84 10.57
N VAL A 576 -35.13 -8.47 11.45
CA VAL A 576 -33.83 -9.12 11.60
C VAL A 576 -33.61 -9.54 13.05
N GLY A 577 -33.11 -10.76 13.25
CA GLY A 577 -32.69 -11.27 14.56
C GLY A 577 -31.48 -10.49 15.11
N VAL A 578 -31.52 -10.18 16.41
CA VAL A 578 -30.42 -9.50 17.12
C VAL A 578 -29.94 -10.35 18.30
N PRO A 579 -28.65 -10.23 18.71
CA PRO A 579 -28.07 -11.10 19.71
C PRO A 579 -28.65 -10.92 21.14
N TYR A 580 -29.25 -9.76 21.41
CA TYR A 580 -29.83 -9.45 22.73
C TYR A 580 -30.95 -8.39 22.62
N GLY A 581 -31.77 -8.32 23.67
CA GLY A 581 -32.80 -7.29 23.82
C GLY A 581 -32.23 -5.91 24.12
N GLY A 582 -33.10 -4.90 24.26
CA GLY A 582 -32.72 -3.51 24.49
C GLY A 582 -32.94 -2.62 23.29
N THR A 583 -32.29 -1.48 23.28
CA THR A 583 -32.39 -0.49 22.19
C THR A 583 -31.28 -0.68 21.16
N TRP A 584 -31.68 -0.65 19.89
CA TRP A 584 -30.80 -0.64 18.71
C TRP A 584 -30.99 0.69 17.99
N THR A 585 -29.96 1.51 17.99
CA THR A 585 -30.03 2.88 17.41
C THR A 585 -29.38 2.88 16.03
N GLU A 586 -30.09 3.36 15.03
CA GLU A 586 -29.54 3.61 13.71
C GLU A 586 -28.48 4.73 13.83
N VAL A 587 -27.21 4.37 13.62
CA VAL A 587 -26.07 5.30 13.72
C VAL A 587 -25.58 5.75 12.36
N LEU A 588 -25.92 5.01 11.31
CA LEU A 588 -25.58 5.35 9.93
C LEU A 588 -26.60 4.74 8.97
N ASN A 589 -27.02 5.54 7.97
CA ASN A 589 -27.98 5.11 6.95
C ASN A 589 -27.70 5.85 5.64
N SER A 590 -27.29 5.12 4.60
CA SER A 590 -26.93 5.70 3.29
C SER A 590 -28.08 6.33 2.54
N ASP A 591 -29.35 6.09 2.98
CA ASP A 591 -30.54 6.69 2.41
C ASP A 591 -30.98 7.98 3.11
N ASP A 592 -30.22 8.47 4.11
CA ASP A 592 -30.47 9.78 4.71
C ASP A 592 -30.35 10.90 3.65
N LYS A 593 -31.22 11.90 3.76
CA LYS A 593 -31.28 13.08 2.87
C LYS A 593 -29.92 13.81 2.78
N LYS A 594 -29.17 13.87 3.88
CA LYS A 594 -27.85 14.52 3.89
C LYS A 594 -26.85 13.90 2.91
N TYR A 595 -27.09 12.66 2.47
CA TYR A 595 -26.30 11.95 1.47
C TYR A 595 -26.95 11.91 0.09
N GLY A 596 -28.10 12.60 -0.10
CA GLY A 596 -28.89 12.53 -1.34
C GLY A 596 -29.77 11.28 -1.42
N GLY A 597 -30.10 10.65 -0.29
CA GLY A 597 -31.03 9.54 -0.20
C GLY A 597 -32.50 9.99 -0.20
N SER A 598 -33.43 9.04 -0.16
CA SER A 598 -34.89 9.33 -0.11
C SER A 598 -35.34 9.83 1.26
N GLY A 599 -34.55 9.61 2.30
CA GLY A 599 -34.82 10.07 3.66
C GLY A 599 -35.63 9.09 4.51
N ILE A 600 -35.62 7.81 4.19
CA ILE A 600 -36.22 6.76 5.02
C ILE A 600 -35.24 6.41 6.13
N VAL A 601 -35.48 6.87 7.35
CA VAL A 601 -34.65 6.65 8.54
C VAL A 601 -35.47 6.05 9.68
N ASN A 602 -34.83 5.25 10.54
CA ASN A 602 -35.54 4.47 11.57
C ASN A 602 -35.30 4.96 13.01
N GLY A 603 -34.19 5.63 13.27
CA GLY A 603 -33.85 6.09 14.61
C GLY A 603 -33.57 4.97 15.61
N ALA A 604 -34.09 5.07 16.83
CA ALA A 604 -33.89 4.08 17.88
C ALA A 604 -35.04 3.06 17.91
N LEU A 605 -34.71 1.78 17.84
CA LEU A 605 -35.64 0.66 17.79
C LEU A 605 -35.52 -0.19 19.05
N LYS A 606 -36.63 -0.62 19.60
CA LYS A 606 -36.63 -1.56 20.73
C LYS A 606 -36.68 -3.00 20.19
N ALA A 607 -35.79 -3.83 20.63
CA ALA A 607 -35.83 -5.23 20.28
C ALA A 607 -36.99 -5.95 20.96
N ASN A 608 -37.78 -6.69 20.17
CA ASN A 608 -38.88 -7.53 20.62
C ASN A 608 -38.38 -8.92 20.98
N LYS A 609 -39.04 -9.60 21.91
CA LYS A 609 -38.78 -11.00 22.21
C LYS A 609 -39.54 -11.92 21.21
N GLU A 610 -39.26 -11.70 19.95
CA GLU A 610 -39.81 -12.48 18.83
C GLU A 610 -38.63 -13.13 18.09
N PRO A 611 -38.56 -14.47 18.04
CA PRO A 611 -37.44 -15.16 17.41
C PRO A 611 -37.36 -14.89 15.91
N SER A 612 -36.15 -14.57 15.44
CA SER A 612 -35.85 -14.41 14.03
C SER A 612 -34.39 -14.79 13.75
N HIS A 613 -34.09 -15.38 12.60
CA HIS A 613 -32.73 -15.79 12.17
C HIS A 613 -31.98 -16.57 13.26
N GLY A 614 -32.65 -17.46 13.98
CA GLY A 614 -32.05 -18.26 15.07
C GLY A 614 -31.71 -17.47 16.35
N ARG A 615 -32.20 -16.23 16.51
CA ARG A 615 -32.05 -15.36 17.67
C ARG A 615 -33.36 -15.24 18.45
N GLU A 616 -33.28 -15.06 19.75
CA GLU A 616 -34.47 -14.89 20.62
C GLU A 616 -35.12 -13.50 20.48
N HIS A 617 -34.33 -12.52 20.04
CA HIS A 617 -34.77 -11.13 19.89
C HIS A 617 -34.65 -10.70 18.44
N SER A 618 -35.50 -9.75 18.05
CA SER A 618 -35.49 -9.15 16.71
C SER A 618 -35.85 -7.67 16.76
N ILE A 619 -35.41 -6.96 15.72
CA ILE A 619 -35.87 -5.59 15.42
C ILE A 619 -36.58 -5.58 14.07
N THR A 620 -37.61 -4.74 13.95
CA THR A 620 -38.35 -4.49 12.71
C THR A 620 -38.22 -3.03 12.33
N PHE A 621 -37.92 -2.77 11.08
CA PHE A 621 -37.59 -1.44 10.57
C PHE A 621 -38.04 -1.29 9.11
N GLN A 622 -38.06 -0.03 8.62
CA GLN A 622 -38.21 0.27 7.21
C GLN A 622 -36.88 0.11 6.52
N LEU A 623 -36.85 -0.66 5.44
CA LEU A 623 -35.63 -0.92 4.67
C LEU A 623 -35.69 -0.21 3.31
N PRO A 624 -34.93 0.90 3.14
CA PRO A 624 -34.88 1.66 1.89
C PRO A 624 -34.30 0.85 0.73
N PRO A 625 -34.54 1.24 -0.52
CA PRO A 625 -33.88 0.65 -1.66
C PRO A 625 -32.40 1.05 -1.76
N LEU A 626 -31.57 0.17 -2.30
CA LEU A 626 -30.17 0.43 -2.63
C LEU A 626 -29.39 1.10 -1.49
N CYS A 627 -29.44 0.53 -0.29
CA CYS A 627 -28.93 1.17 0.91
C CYS A 627 -28.05 0.26 1.77
N LEU A 628 -27.35 0.90 2.71
CA LEU A 628 -26.70 0.26 3.84
C LEU A 628 -27.10 0.98 5.12
N LEU A 629 -27.50 0.21 6.13
CA LEU A 629 -27.86 0.67 7.46
C LEU A 629 -26.92 0.09 8.49
N VAL A 630 -26.58 0.86 9.52
CA VAL A 630 -25.83 0.39 10.69
C VAL A 630 -26.60 0.74 11.95
N PHE A 631 -26.94 -0.27 12.75
CA PHE A 631 -27.53 -0.13 14.07
C PHE A 631 -26.52 -0.48 15.15
N GLU A 632 -26.46 0.32 16.20
CA GLU A 632 -25.64 0.08 17.39
C GLU A 632 -26.51 -0.40 18.56
N GLY A 633 -26.21 -1.56 19.13
CA GLY A 633 -26.90 -2.09 20.30
C GLY A 633 -26.40 -1.46 21.60
N GLU A 634 -27.31 -1.00 22.47
CA GLU A 634 -26.93 -0.35 23.74
C GLU A 634 -26.66 -1.33 24.88
N ASN A 635 -27.36 -2.46 24.93
CA ASN A 635 -27.22 -3.41 26.02
C ASN A 635 -26.38 -4.60 25.61
N LEU A 636 -25.12 -4.58 26.07
CA LEU A 636 -24.29 -5.78 26.05
C LEU A 636 -24.84 -6.80 27.07
N PRO A 637 -24.94 -8.10 26.74
CA PRO A 637 -25.17 -9.10 27.76
C PRO A 637 -24.02 -9.01 28.78
N LYS A 638 -24.35 -8.68 30.03
CA LYS A 638 -23.35 -8.71 31.10
C LYS A 638 -22.74 -10.11 31.10
N THR A 639 -21.47 -10.20 30.74
CA THR A 639 -20.71 -11.42 30.92
C THR A 639 -20.70 -11.70 32.42
N THR A 640 -21.55 -12.61 32.87
CA THR A 640 -21.46 -13.18 34.21
C THR A 640 -20.10 -13.85 34.26
N LYS A 641 -19.17 -13.27 35.05
CA LYS A 641 -17.80 -13.84 35.32
C LYS A 641 -17.84 -15.32 35.78
N GLY A 642 -19.04 -15.89 35.98
CA GLY A 642 -19.27 -17.30 36.28
C GLY A 642 -19.17 -18.27 35.12
N ASN A 643 -19.51 -17.87 33.88
CA ASN A 643 -19.53 -18.80 32.73
C ASN A 643 -18.12 -19.05 32.15
N ALA A 644 -17.22 -18.05 32.21
CA ALA A 644 -15.84 -18.22 31.76
C ALA A 644 -15.04 -19.20 32.65
N LYS A 645 -15.38 -19.28 33.96
CA LYS A 645 -14.80 -20.27 34.89
C LYS A 645 -15.36 -21.69 34.62
N ALA A 646 -16.65 -21.79 34.34
CA ALA A 646 -17.31 -23.08 34.08
C ALA A 646 -16.92 -23.64 32.69
N GLU A 647 -16.65 -22.81 31.69
CA GLU A 647 -16.13 -23.26 30.38
C GLU A 647 -14.64 -23.68 30.47
N LYS A 648 -13.81 -22.93 31.22
CA LYS A 648 -12.43 -23.36 31.48
C LYS A 648 -12.38 -24.70 32.24
N GLU A 649 -13.17 -24.84 33.29
CA GLU A 649 -13.25 -26.10 34.05
C GLU A 649 -13.79 -27.27 33.21
N LYS A 650 -14.76 -27.03 32.31
CA LYS A 650 -15.25 -28.06 31.37
C LYS A 650 -14.21 -28.41 30.29
N THR A 651 -13.39 -27.46 29.87
CA THR A 651 -12.35 -27.69 28.87
C THR A 651 -11.17 -28.44 29.50
N GLU A 652 -10.78 -28.09 30.72
CA GLU A 652 -9.74 -28.79 31.48
C GLU A 652 -10.15 -30.23 31.81
N GLN A 653 -11.39 -30.46 32.28
CA GLN A 653 -11.91 -31.82 32.52
C GLN A 653 -12.03 -32.66 31.26
N LYS A 654 -12.33 -32.07 30.09
CA LYS A 654 -12.33 -32.79 28.80
C LYS A 654 -10.92 -33.17 28.34
N THR A 655 -9.94 -32.32 28.65
CA THR A 655 -8.52 -32.55 28.30
C THR A 655 -7.93 -33.65 29.21
N GLU A 656 -8.23 -33.60 30.51
CA GLU A 656 -7.81 -34.63 31.45
C GLU A 656 -8.44 -36.00 31.16
N LYS A 657 -9.73 -36.06 30.81
CA LYS A 657 -10.39 -37.32 30.38
C LYS A 657 -9.78 -37.89 29.11
N LYS A 658 -9.41 -37.06 28.12
CA LYS A 658 -8.70 -37.54 26.92
C LYS A 658 -7.28 -38.04 27.23
N ALA A 659 -6.57 -37.41 28.14
CA ALA A 659 -5.24 -37.85 28.58
C ALA A 659 -5.28 -39.15 29.36
N ALA A 660 -6.30 -39.34 30.23
CA ALA A 660 -6.53 -40.59 30.97
C ALA A 660 -6.90 -41.77 30.04
N THR A 661 -7.72 -41.52 29.02
CA THR A 661 -8.11 -42.58 28.04
C THR A 661 -6.90 -42.96 27.15
N HIS A 662 -6.01 -42.04 26.83
CA HIS A 662 -4.77 -42.34 26.08
C HIS A 662 -3.74 -43.12 26.91
N LYS A 663 -3.66 -42.89 28.24
CA LYS A 663 -2.81 -43.70 29.14
C LYS A 663 -3.34 -45.10 29.33
N ALA A 664 -4.67 -45.29 29.45
CA ALA A 664 -5.29 -46.61 29.60
C ALA A 664 -5.21 -47.49 28.34
N SER A 665 -5.14 -46.87 27.15
CA SER A 665 -4.97 -47.61 25.88
C SER A 665 -3.52 -48.02 25.60
N ARG A 666 -2.54 -47.35 26.21
CA ARG A 666 -1.11 -47.73 26.14
C ARG A 666 -0.75 -48.86 27.12
N ALA A 667 -1.45 -48.94 28.24
CA ALA A 667 -1.23 -50.03 29.25
C ALA A 667 -1.86 -51.39 28.88
N LYS A 668 -2.67 -51.45 27.80
CA LYS A 668 -3.25 -52.70 27.26
C LYS A 668 -2.52 -53.27 26.03
N LYS A 669 -1.39 -52.61 25.63
CA LYS A 669 -0.56 -53.05 24.50
C LYS A 669 0.91 -53.35 24.89
N SER A 670 1.21 -53.47 26.17
CA SER A 670 2.47 -54.03 26.68
C SER A 670 2.25 -55.43 27.27
#